data_8a8603fc5aad87af02d0823e93e46448
#
_entry.id   8a8603fc5aad87af02d0823e93e46448
#
_cell.length_a   1.000
_cell.length_b   1.000
_cell.length_c   1.000
_cell.angle_alpha   90.00
_cell.angle_beta   90.00
_cell.angle_gamma   90.00
#
_symmetry.space_group_name_H-M   'P 1'
#
loop_
_entity.id
_entity.type
_entity.pdbx_description
1 polymer ?
#
loop_
_entity_poly.entity_id
_entity_poly.type
_entity_poly.pdbx_seq_one_letter_code
_entity_poly.pdbx_strand_id
1 'polypeptide(L)'
;MRYFLLVVMILSVCMKSFSQTKITGRVADKDGHAMEGFVTLNIPGESNILSFADIDDEGMYALDYNGSADSICIRVSGFQIGNYSKVVANRSQTLNFMVEVKGINLKEVDVKADPVTIKGDTTDYLVSSYQQQGDRVIGDVLKRVPGVEVSKSGEITYNGKAISKFYVEEMDMLQGRYGLAVNNITADAVSKVQVMEHHQPVKMLQGMGRTDEVAINLKLKEKAKGTYVLATALGAGISERQGKGVRGLWNEELVGMYFGKERQTMQTYKGNNSGDDILAELSNQYGSAGLAPVSRVHASGPGTPGVPQKRYMDNQTHALSHNWLERLDKDKEMVFNAVYSHDFQNREGYTYTEWYRPEADAVRLHESQFSTNRSHSLDLSHRYTDNSSRHYTSNALSAHVSWNDDRVDGQIWSQNYNSIVIQRMRSTPLRFYDKFIIQRRMGDNVLRFNVFGGYAQSSQKLRVVEHEDSCRMQELMPRTISLGAFTSYIKQFRHVRGEYGFNGRSAIYGEEGMLMGHADLNAEDCRNRMWYGIYRVSVFQDYTYMYKRGDIKLGLPVALDAQSSNDMVRHNRHVFFRPIIQPSLSVSYDWKVYNTLQGKLHFEQQVGDFNSLFHGYVMEDYRTVLRSQVKDMFTRKNINVSGNYQHSNALRQFFFNANAGYSHTWRNQIDALVYDGIYSTSIIHELHNGSSSVFTGIGMSKNFSWKKCYVKLNVGYSHNEYQRLIDGNMMSCSGNLGRINVAGSITPLRWIGLVASFGGMVSRTSCGRSVSDMVKDYMGRISLKLCPIEQLTLNVSAEGTYDNWNAKNHYRYFSDAGIQYSFRKVSLELEGNNLLNQKKYVMNRNDNMDMYHLEYALRPRNVLLKVRFNVL
;
A
#
# COMPACT_ATOMS: atom_id res chain seq x y z
N MET A 1 -27.40 -24.23 -38.87
CA MET A 1 -28.50 -24.33 -37.88
C MET A 1 -28.67 -25.75 -37.33
N ARG A 2 -28.58 -26.84 -38.09
CA ARG A 2 -28.72 -28.22 -37.57
C ARG A 2 -27.60 -28.66 -36.59
N TYR A 3 -26.36 -28.25 -36.81
CA TYR A 3 -25.24 -28.61 -35.92
C TYR A 3 -25.17 -27.79 -34.67
N PHE A 4 -25.72 -26.58 -34.66
CA PHE A 4 -25.83 -25.72 -33.47
C PHE A 4 -26.83 -26.26 -32.45
N LEU A 5 -27.98 -26.78 -32.97
CA LEU A 5 -28.98 -27.45 -32.12
C LEU A 5 -28.46 -28.75 -31.49
N LEU A 6 -27.63 -29.49 -32.20
CA LEU A 6 -27.02 -30.74 -31.70
C LEU A 6 -25.97 -30.47 -30.58
N VAL A 7 -25.19 -29.39 -30.71
CA VAL A 7 -24.22 -28.96 -29.68
C VAL A 7 -24.96 -28.45 -28.46
N VAL A 8 -26.05 -27.70 -28.63
CA VAL A 8 -26.91 -27.24 -27.50
C VAL A 8 -27.61 -28.42 -26.81
N MET A 9 -28.00 -29.44 -27.55
CA MET A 9 -28.62 -30.63 -26.98
C MET A 9 -27.61 -31.55 -26.28
N ILE A 10 -26.35 -31.61 -26.72
CA ILE A 10 -25.27 -32.34 -26.04
C ILE A 10 -24.81 -31.59 -24.80
N LEU A 11 -24.77 -30.28 -24.81
CA LEU A 11 -24.46 -29.43 -23.64
C LEU A 11 -25.55 -29.50 -22.54
N SER A 12 -26.82 -29.73 -22.93
CA SER A 12 -27.91 -29.87 -21.97
C SER A 12 -27.96 -31.24 -21.27
N VAL A 13 -27.33 -32.26 -21.83
CA VAL A 13 -27.28 -33.62 -21.24
C VAL A 13 -26.10 -33.77 -20.25
N CYS A 14 -25.12 -32.89 -20.31
CA CYS A 14 -23.99 -32.90 -19.37
C CYS A 14 -24.19 -32.07 -18.06
N MET A 15 -25.34 -31.44 -17.86
CA MET A 15 -25.67 -30.92 -16.57
C MET A 15 -26.05 -32.06 -15.62
N LYS A 16 -25.10 -32.62 -14.92
CA LYS A 16 -25.38 -33.41 -13.74
C LYS A 16 -26.17 -32.50 -12.80
N SER A 17 -27.45 -32.82 -12.61
CA SER A 17 -28.25 -32.22 -11.55
C SER A 17 -27.59 -32.57 -10.22
N PHE A 18 -26.79 -31.66 -9.68
CA PHE A 18 -26.39 -31.77 -8.27
C PHE A 18 -27.67 -31.58 -7.46
N SER A 19 -28.16 -32.65 -6.87
CA SER A 19 -29.25 -32.56 -5.90
C SER A 19 -28.76 -31.73 -4.72
N GLN A 20 -29.30 -30.52 -4.61
CA GLN A 20 -29.04 -29.68 -3.44
C GLN A 20 -29.73 -30.28 -2.22
N THR A 21 -28.93 -30.75 -1.26
CA THR A 21 -29.48 -31.24 0.02
C THR A 21 -29.77 -30.04 0.91
N LYS A 22 -31.00 -29.92 1.35
CA LYS A 22 -31.44 -28.87 2.28
C LYS A 22 -31.73 -29.50 3.65
N ILE A 23 -31.03 -29.07 4.69
CA ILE A 23 -31.29 -29.48 6.06
C ILE A 23 -31.92 -28.29 6.80
N THR A 24 -33.10 -28.47 7.27
CA THR A 24 -33.80 -27.48 8.09
C THR A 24 -34.09 -28.05 9.46
N GLY A 25 -34.38 -27.24 10.44
CA GLY A 25 -34.75 -27.72 11.75
C GLY A 25 -34.87 -26.62 12.78
N ARG A 26 -35.20 -27.02 13.98
CA ARG A 26 -35.29 -26.13 15.13
C ARG A 26 -34.36 -26.58 16.23
N VAL A 27 -33.73 -25.62 16.88
CA VAL A 27 -32.89 -25.83 18.08
C VAL A 27 -33.61 -25.22 19.27
N ALA A 28 -33.93 -26.05 20.24
CA ALA A 28 -34.66 -25.63 21.44
C ALA A 28 -34.08 -26.34 22.69
N ASP A 29 -34.29 -25.76 23.84
CA ASP A 29 -34.06 -26.40 25.13
C ASP A 29 -35.10 -27.47 25.47
N LYS A 30 -34.98 -28.12 26.65
CA LYS A 30 -35.90 -29.16 27.13
C LYS A 30 -37.30 -28.60 27.40
N ASP A 31 -37.42 -27.30 27.65
CA ASP A 31 -38.66 -26.60 27.94
C ASP A 31 -39.28 -26.00 26.68
N GLY A 32 -38.64 -26.17 25.51
CA GLY A 32 -39.12 -25.74 24.22
C GLY A 32 -38.74 -24.30 23.83
N HIS A 33 -37.91 -23.61 24.62
CA HIS A 33 -37.44 -22.27 24.30
C HIS A 33 -36.41 -22.30 23.19
N ALA A 34 -36.50 -21.37 22.26
CA ALA A 34 -35.53 -21.20 21.21
C ALA A 34 -34.13 -20.84 21.76
N MET A 35 -33.07 -21.39 21.18
CA MET A 35 -31.72 -21.19 21.63
C MET A 35 -30.92 -20.43 20.60
N GLU A 36 -30.18 -19.41 21.02
CA GLU A 36 -29.25 -18.64 20.17
C GLU A 36 -27.96 -19.39 19.92
N GLY A 37 -27.53 -19.44 18.67
CA GLY A 37 -26.31 -20.11 18.26
C GLY A 37 -26.19 -20.27 16.76
N PHE A 38 -25.38 -21.21 16.34
CA PHE A 38 -25.20 -21.53 14.93
C PHE A 38 -25.12 -23.03 14.68
N VAL A 39 -25.48 -23.41 13.46
CA VAL A 39 -25.44 -24.79 13.01
C VAL A 39 -24.45 -24.92 11.87
N THR A 40 -23.57 -25.93 11.95
CA THR A 40 -22.59 -26.21 10.93
C THR A 40 -22.76 -27.58 10.33
N LEU A 41 -22.36 -27.73 9.07
CA LEU A 41 -22.38 -28.98 8.35
C LEU A 41 -20.95 -29.38 7.94
N ASN A 42 -20.54 -30.58 8.30
CA ASN A 42 -19.23 -31.16 8.02
C ASN A 42 -19.38 -32.56 7.44
N ILE A 43 -18.35 -33.10 6.82
CA ILE A 43 -18.24 -34.55 6.56
C ILE A 43 -17.85 -35.25 7.85
N PRO A 44 -18.43 -36.40 8.18
CA PRO A 44 -18.06 -37.17 9.36
C PRO A 44 -16.55 -37.48 9.39
N GLY A 45 -15.87 -37.14 10.49
CA GLY A 45 -14.42 -37.28 10.63
C GLY A 45 -13.56 -36.14 10.09
N GLU A 46 -14.14 -35.16 9.37
CA GLU A 46 -13.47 -33.96 8.91
C GLU A 46 -13.85 -32.76 9.77
N SER A 47 -12.88 -31.84 9.94
CA SER A 47 -13.09 -30.58 10.68
C SER A 47 -13.51 -29.40 9.79
N ASN A 48 -13.56 -29.60 8.46
CA ASN A 48 -13.94 -28.55 7.53
C ASN A 48 -15.45 -28.30 7.55
N ILE A 49 -15.84 -27.04 7.80
CA ILE A 49 -17.25 -26.62 7.74
C ILE A 49 -17.62 -26.39 6.27
N LEU A 50 -18.62 -27.10 5.80
CA LEU A 50 -19.10 -27.06 4.41
C LEU A 50 -20.28 -26.12 4.20
N SER A 51 -21.09 -25.95 5.26
CA SER A 51 -22.21 -25.01 5.32
C SER A 51 -22.44 -24.60 6.76
N PHE A 52 -22.97 -23.40 6.98
CA PHE A 52 -23.40 -22.95 8.31
C PHE A 52 -24.64 -22.06 8.20
N ALA A 53 -25.38 -21.98 9.29
CA ALA A 53 -26.51 -21.07 9.46
C ALA A 53 -26.55 -20.59 10.91
N ASP A 54 -26.92 -19.33 11.10
CA ASP A 54 -27.32 -18.84 12.41
C ASP A 54 -28.72 -19.37 12.76
N ILE A 55 -28.95 -19.59 14.03
CA ILE A 55 -30.26 -19.93 14.56
C ILE A 55 -30.99 -18.62 14.77
N ASP A 56 -32.19 -18.50 14.18
CA ASP A 56 -33.03 -17.31 14.33
C ASP A 56 -33.70 -17.22 15.70
N ASP A 57 -34.44 -16.13 15.97
CA ASP A 57 -35.10 -15.87 17.25
C ASP A 57 -36.18 -16.89 17.58
N GLU A 58 -36.70 -17.65 16.59
CA GLU A 58 -37.68 -18.75 16.76
C GLU A 58 -36.99 -20.11 16.91
N GLY A 59 -35.64 -20.10 16.85
CA GLY A 59 -34.81 -21.30 16.97
C GLY A 59 -34.62 -22.05 15.66
N MET A 60 -35.05 -21.50 14.52
CA MET A 60 -34.99 -22.19 13.23
C MET A 60 -33.63 -22.00 12.55
N TYR A 61 -33.24 -23.01 11.76
CA TYR A 61 -32.04 -22.93 10.91
C TYR A 61 -32.28 -23.61 9.57
N ALA A 62 -31.50 -23.24 8.56
CA ALA A 62 -31.48 -23.87 7.25
C ALA A 62 -30.05 -23.95 6.69
N LEU A 63 -29.62 -25.15 6.35
CA LEU A 63 -28.32 -25.43 5.73
C LEU A 63 -28.51 -26.00 4.33
N ASP A 64 -27.72 -25.51 3.40
CA ASP A 64 -27.66 -26.04 2.03
C ASP A 64 -26.33 -26.76 1.79
N TYR A 65 -26.36 -27.95 1.20
CA TYR A 65 -25.17 -28.72 0.87
C TYR A 65 -25.24 -29.28 -0.57
N ASN A 66 -24.18 -29.06 -1.33
CA ASN A 66 -24.08 -29.46 -2.74
C ASN A 66 -22.92 -30.46 -2.97
N GLY A 67 -22.68 -31.37 -2.02
CA GLY A 67 -21.62 -32.36 -2.11
C GLY A 67 -22.16 -33.78 -2.31
N SER A 68 -21.25 -34.71 -2.65
CA SER A 68 -21.54 -36.10 -2.96
C SER A 68 -21.24 -37.08 -1.82
N ALA A 69 -21.04 -36.59 -0.59
CA ALA A 69 -20.79 -37.46 0.56
C ALA A 69 -22.04 -38.25 0.92
N ASP A 70 -21.93 -39.54 1.27
CA ASP A 70 -23.07 -40.38 1.63
C ASP A 70 -23.73 -39.95 2.95
N SER A 71 -22.95 -39.37 3.84
CA SER A 71 -23.40 -38.87 5.15
C SER A 71 -22.76 -37.51 5.47
N ILE A 72 -23.47 -36.72 6.24
CA ILE A 72 -23.10 -35.39 6.69
C ILE A 72 -23.27 -35.31 8.21
N CYS A 73 -22.40 -34.54 8.85
CA CYS A 73 -22.45 -34.27 10.28
C CYS A 73 -22.97 -32.85 10.50
N ILE A 74 -24.11 -32.74 11.16
CA ILE A 74 -24.71 -31.47 11.55
C ILE A 74 -24.31 -31.21 12.99
N ARG A 75 -23.72 -30.05 13.27
CA ARG A 75 -23.27 -29.63 14.59
C ARG A 75 -23.95 -28.35 14.99
N VAL A 76 -24.52 -28.33 16.19
CA VAL A 76 -25.09 -27.12 16.81
C VAL A 76 -24.12 -26.64 17.89
N SER A 77 -23.88 -25.34 17.90
CA SER A 77 -23.01 -24.66 18.85
C SER A 77 -23.54 -23.27 19.19
N GLY A 78 -23.34 -22.84 20.43
CA GLY A 78 -23.76 -21.52 20.91
C GLY A 78 -23.20 -21.23 22.29
N PHE A 79 -23.38 -20.00 22.78
CA PHE A 79 -22.80 -19.56 24.05
C PHE A 79 -23.33 -20.34 25.27
N GLN A 80 -24.60 -20.76 25.23
CA GLN A 80 -25.24 -21.56 26.27
C GLN A 80 -25.55 -22.99 25.83
N ILE A 81 -25.13 -23.37 24.63
CA ILE A 81 -25.36 -24.67 24.03
C ILE A 81 -24.06 -25.46 24.04
N GLY A 82 -24.09 -26.66 24.56
CA GLY A 82 -23.01 -27.61 24.39
C GLY A 82 -22.83 -28.00 22.92
N ASN A 83 -21.69 -28.57 22.56
CA ASN A 83 -21.47 -29.10 21.21
C ASN A 83 -22.36 -30.33 20.97
N TYR A 84 -23.41 -30.19 20.23
CA TYR A 84 -24.28 -31.28 19.78
C TYR A 84 -23.97 -31.60 18.33
N SER A 85 -23.76 -32.87 18.00
CA SER A 85 -23.58 -33.24 16.60
C SER A 85 -24.37 -34.51 16.28
N LYS A 86 -24.88 -34.59 15.06
CA LYS A 86 -25.59 -35.77 14.56
C LYS A 86 -25.16 -36.05 13.13
N VAL A 87 -24.78 -37.31 12.89
CA VAL A 87 -24.49 -37.78 11.55
C VAL A 87 -25.76 -38.31 10.93
N VAL A 88 -26.10 -37.80 9.75
CA VAL A 88 -27.29 -38.14 8.99
C VAL A 88 -26.94 -38.42 7.53
N ALA A 89 -27.81 -39.18 6.85
CA ALA A 89 -27.65 -39.40 5.41
C ALA A 89 -27.77 -38.08 4.64
N ASN A 90 -27.04 -37.97 3.57
CA ASN A 90 -27.03 -36.79 2.69
C ASN A 90 -28.33 -36.73 1.85
N ARG A 91 -29.39 -36.33 2.45
CA ARG A 91 -30.70 -36.09 1.82
C ARG A 91 -31.42 -34.94 2.50
N SER A 92 -32.27 -34.25 1.78
CA SER A 92 -33.07 -33.17 2.35
C SER A 92 -34.01 -33.71 3.44
N GLN A 93 -33.90 -33.13 4.64
CA GLN A 93 -34.64 -33.58 5.80
C GLN A 93 -34.74 -32.48 6.85
N THR A 94 -35.70 -32.62 7.75
CA THR A 94 -35.82 -31.74 8.94
C THR A 94 -35.13 -32.43 10.11
N LEU A 95 -34.22 -31.72 10.77
CA LEU A 95 -33.45 -32.24 11.90
C LEU A 95 -33.51 -31.27 13.07
N ASN A 96 -34.33 -31.59 14.04
CA ASN A 96 -34.44 -30.79 15.25
C ASN A 96 -33.40 -31.24 16.30
N PHE A 97 -32.91 -30.25 17.02
CA PHE A 97 -32.02 -30.48 18.15
C PHE A 97 -32.68 -29.99 19.43
N MET A 98 -32.72 -30.87 20.39
CA MET A 98 -33.04 -30.56 21.77
C MET A 98 -31.71 -30.47 22.52
N VAL A 99 -31.40 -29.31 23.04
CA VAL A 99 -30.12 -29.01 23.66
C VAL A 99 -30.28 -28.69 25.14
N GLU A 100 -29.32 -29.06 25.95
CA GLU A 100 -29.31 -28.69 27.35
C GLU A 100 -28.59 -27.36 27.54
N VAL A 101 -29.21 -26.45 28.29
CA VAL A 101 -28.55 -25.26 28.78
C VAL A 101 -27.51 -25.68 29.80
N LYS A 102 -26.24 -25.67 29.44
CA LYS A 102 -25.13 -25.91 30.37
C LYS A 102 -24.88 -24.67 31.21
N GLY A 103 -25.32 -24.72 32.46
CA GLY A 103 -24.75 -23.83 33.47
C GLY A 103 -23.23 -24.04 33.53
N ILE A 104 -22.47 -22.93 33.45
CA ILE A 104 -21.00 -22.92 33.39
C ILE A 104 -20.45 -23.46 34.70
N ASN A 105 -20.27 -24.75 34.80
CA ASN A 105 -19.31 -25.35 35.74
C ASN A 105 -17.92 -25.21 35.08
N LEU A 106 -17.17 -24.23 35.55
CA LEU A 106 -15.77 -23.97 35.15
C LEU A 106 -14.85 -25.15 35.59
N LYS A 107 -14.97 -26.28 34.92
CA LYS A 107 -13.91 -27.26 34.81
C LYS A 107 -13.22 -27.00 33.48
N GLU A 108 -11.93 -26.87 33.53
CA GLU A 108 -10.99 -26.73 32.41
C GLU A 108 -11.44 -27.60 31.23
N VAL A 109 -12.20 -26.98 30.34
CA VAL A 109 -12.59 -27.59 29.08
C VAL A 109 -11.62 -26.99 28.07
N ASP A 110 -10.81 -27.85 27.52
CA ASP A 110 -9.93 -27.54 26.38
C ASP A 110 -10.84 -27.32 25.14
N VAL A 111 -11.53 -26.18 25.16
CA VAL A 111 -12.36 -25.72 24.03
C VAL A 111 -11.40 -25.30 22.93
N LYS A 112 -11.22 -26.15 21.96
CA LYS A 112 -10.60 -25.76 20.69
C LYS A 112 -11.56 -24.76 20.04
N ALA A 113 -11.37 -23.47 20.37
CA ALA A 113 -12.10 -22.41 19.74
C ALA A 113 -11.85 -22.45 18.22
N ASP A 114 -12.89 -22.26 17.43
CA ASP A 114 -12.78 -22.24 15.98
C ASP A 114 -11.75 -21.18 15.54
N PRO A 115 -10.83 -21.53 14.64
CA PRO A 115 -9.80 -20.60 14.16
C PRO A 115 -10.37 -19.33 13.57
N VAL A 116 -11.59 -19.40 13.02
CA VAL A 116 -12.31 -18.32 12.34
C VAL A 116 -13.75 -18.32 12.77
N THR A 117 -14.25 -17.18 13.22
CA THR A 117 -15.68 -16.95 13.50
C THR A 117 -16.17 -15.72 12.73
N ILE A 118 -17.38 -15.77 12.19
CA ILE A 118 -17.97 -14.68 11.40
C ILE A 118 -19.20 -14.16 12.14
N LYS A 119 -19.27 -12.83 12.30
CA LYS A 119 -20.42 -12.13 12.90
C LYS A 119 -20.77 -10.92 12.01
N GLY A 120 -21.83 -11.06 11.21
CA GLY A 120 -22.17 -10.04 10.20
C GLY A 120 -21.00 -9.79 9.24
N ASP A 121 -20.57 -8.55 9.12
CA ASP A 121 -19.45 -8.14 8.26
C ASP A 121 -18.06 -8.24 8.97
N THR A 122 -18.01 -8.85 10.16
CA THR A 122 -16.77 -9.01 10.94
C THR A 122 -16.32 -10.47 10.96
N THR A 123 -15.09 -10.71 10.53
CA THR A 123 -14.41 -12.01 10.64
C THR A 123 -13.37 -11.94 11.74
N ASP A 124 -13.54 -12.75 12.78
CA ASP A 124 -12.60 -12.90 13.89
C ASP A 124 -11.61 -14.04 13.58
N TYR A 125 -10.33 -13.77 13.58
CA TYR A 125 -9.24 -14.76 13.47
C TYR A 125 -8.56 -14.94 14.84
N LEU A 126 -8.57 -16.15 15.36
CA LEU A 126 -7.91 -16.47 16.62
C LEU A 126 -6.39 -16.53 16.43
N VAL A 127 -5.65 -15.64 17.10
CA VAL A 127 -4.19 -15.49 16.92
C VAL A 127 -3.44 -16.78 17.19
N SER A 128 -3.79 -17.53 18.24
CA SER A 128 -3.14 -18.81 18.59
C SER A 128 -3.21 -19.86 17.47
N SER A 129 -4.20 -19.80 16.60
CA SER A 129 -4.34 -20.74 15.47
C SER A 129 -3.34 -20.47 14.35
N TYR A 130 -2.90 -19.23 14.20
CA TYR A 130 -1.97 -18.79 13.14
C TYR A 130 -0.56 -18.51 13.66
N GLN A 131 -0.40 -18.39 14.98
CA GLN A 131 0.89 -18.18 15.63
C GLN A 131 1.77 -19.43 15.51
N GLN A 132 3.05 -19.22 15.24
CA GLN A 132 4.08 -20.25 15.20
C GLN A 132 5.12 -19.98 16.29
N GLN A 133 5.82 -21.01 16.70
CA GLN A 133 6.93 -20.89 17.64
C GLN A 133 7.98 -19.90 17.09
N GLY A 134 8.44 -18.98 17.95
CA GLY A 134 9.39 -17.93 17.59
C GLY A 134 8.78 -16.74 16.84
N ASP A 135 7.45 -16.61 16.74
CA ASP A 135 6.83 -15.35 16.32
C ASP A 135 6.96 -14.32 17.43
N ARG A 136 7.45 -13.17 17.09
CA ARG A 136 7.72 -12.11 18.05
C ARG A 136 6.60 -11.08 18.10
N VAL A 137 6.21 -10.57 16.97
CA VAL A 137 5.26 -9.47 16.83
C VAL A 137 4.00 -9.90 16.08
N ILE A 138 2.92 -9.15 16.27
CA ILE A 138 1.66 -9.46 15.60
C ILE A 138 1.78 -9.47 14.06
N GLY A 139 2.71 -8.69 13.50
CA GLY A 139 3.00 -8.69 12.08
C GLY A 139 3.44 -10.04 11.53
N ASP A 140 4.12 -10.86 12.34
CA ASP A 140 4.53 -12.22 11.93
C ASP A 140 3.31 -13.14 11.79
N VAL A 141 2.32 -12.95 12.65
CA VAL A 141 1.05 -13.70 12.61
C VAL A 141 0.16 -13.21 11.47
N LEU A 142 0.01 -11.89 11.29
CA LEU A 142 -0.83 -11.28 10.26
C LEU A 142 -0.48 -11.76 8.85
N LYS A 143 0.80 -11.99 8.54
CA LYS A 143 1.24 -12.54 7.26
C LYS A 143 0.63 -13.90 6.92
N ARG A 144 0.16 -14.63 7.94
CA ARG A 144 -0.46 -15.97 7.82
C ARG A 144 -1.97 -15.96 7.97
N VAL A 145 -2.55 -14.83 8.39
CA VAL A 145 -4.01 -14.66 8.42
C VAL A 145 -4.55 -14.69 6.98
N PRO A 146 -5.56 -15.53 6.71
CA PRO A 146 -6.12 -15.66 5.37
C PRO A 146 -6.64 -14.34 4.81
N GLY A 147 -6.33 -14.04 3.57
CA GLY A 147 -6.71 -12.80 2.89
C GLY A 147 -5.89 -11.57 3.29
N VAL A 148 -5.12 -11.61 4.37
CA VAL A 148 -4.28 -10.51 4.83
C VAL A 148 -2.91 -10.58 4.16
N GLU A 149 -2.43 -9.45 3.65
CA GLU A 149 -1.07 -9.26 3.19
C GLU A 149 -0.42 -8.12 3.97
N VAL A 150 0.82 -8.30 4.37
CA VAL A 150 1.60 -7.30 5.09
C VAL A 150 2.87 -7.01 4.31
N SER A 151 3.02 -5.78 3.84
CA SER A 151 4.21 -5.32 3.13
C SER A 151 5.42 -5.16 4.07
N LYS A 152 6.57 -4.88 3.51
CA LYS A 152 7.78 -4.59 4.30
C LYS A 152 7.65 -3.30 5.12
N SER A 153 6.89 -2.32 4.63
CA SER A 153 6.59 -1.06 5.34
C SER A 153 5.54 -1.23 6.45
N GLY A 154 4.95 -2.40 6.60
CA GLY A 154 3.84 -2.65 7.53
C GLY A 154 2.46 -2.30 6.95
N GLU A 155 2.37 -1.90 5.67
CA GLU A 155 1.09 -1.70 5.01
C GLU A 155 0.32 -3.02 4.95
N ILE A 156 -0.97 -2.96 5.25
CA ILE A 156 -1.84 -4.12 5.28
C ILE A 156 -2.90 -3.99 4.18
N THR A 157 -3.04 -5.06 3.40
CA THR A 157 -4.17 -5.23 2.50
C THR A 157 -4.98 -6.46 2.88
N TYR A 158 -6.28 -6.43 2.61
CA TYR A 158 -7.17 -7.57 2.75
C TYR A 158 -7.86 -7.84 1.42
N ASN A 159 -7.69 -9.04 0.87
CA ASN A 159 -8.18 -9.41 -0.46
C ASN A 159 -7.79 -8.41 -1.55
N GLY A 160 -6.55 -7.89 -1.49
CA GLY A 160 -6.02 -6.90 -2.43
C GLY A 160 -6.49 -5.46 -2.20
N LYS A 161 -7.34 -5.18 -1.19
CA LYS A 161 -7.76 -3.83 -0.80
C LYS A 161 -6.93 -3.34 0.38
N ALA A 162 -6.37 -2.14 0.30
CA ALA A 162 -5.73 -1.49 1.44
C ALA A 162 -6.76 -1.25 2.55
N ILE A 163 -6.36 -1.44 3.80
CA ILE A 163 -7.24 -1.16 4.94
C ILE A 163 -7.38 0.35 5.15
N SER A 164 -8.60 0.78 5.43
CA SER A 164 -8.92 2.19 5.70
C SER A 164 -8.72 2.58 7.15
N LYS A 165 -8.76 1.60 8.07
CA LYS A 165 -8.61 1.79 9.51
C LYS A 165 -7.90 0.63 10.16
N PHE A 166 -7.06 0.97 11.16
CA PHE A 166 -6.39 0.00 12.02
C PHE A 166 -6.62 0.40 13.48
N TYR A 167 -7.25 -0.47 14.22
CA TYR A 167 -7.61 -0.25 15.60
C TYR A 167 -6.85 -1.19 16.54
N VAL A 168 -6.60 -0.71 17.75
CA VAL A 168 -6.25 -1.53 18.91
C VAL A 168 -7.31 -1.28 19.97
N GLU A 169 -8.06 -2.32 20.36
CA GLU A 169 -9.20 -2.19 21.28
C GLU A 169 -10.18 -1.08 20.83
N GLU A 170 -10.53 -1.08 19.52
CA GLU A 170 -11.50 -0.15 18.89
C GLU A 170 -11.05 1.32 18.82
N MET A 171 -9.78 1.63 19.10
CA MET A 171 -9.22 2.97 19.06
C MET A 171 -8.12 3.09 18.00
N ASP A 172 -8.15 4.17 17.19
CA ASP A 172 -7.18 4.45 16.12
C ASP A 172 -6.15 5.50 16.59
N MET A 173 -5.25 5.11 17.51
CA MET A 173 -4.22 5.98 18.06
C MET A 173 -3.18 6.40 17.02
N LEU A 174 -2.82 5.50 16.10
CA LEU A 174 -1.67 5.67 15.22
C LEU A 174 -2.00 6.44 13.93
N GLN A 175 -3.30 6.63 13.61
CA GLN A 175 -3.78 7.46 12.50
C GLN A 175 -3.09 7.14 11.16
N GLY A 176 -2.97 5.84 10.85
CA GLY A 176 -2.32 5.34 9.63
C GLY A 176 -0.86 4.92 9.79
N ARG A 177 -0.16 5.25 10.88
CA ARG A 177 1.19 4.74 11.17
C ARG A 177 1.14 3.38 11.87
N TYR A 178 0.23 2.52 11.47
CA TYR A 178 0.01 1.22 12.12
C TYR A 178 1.15 0.22 11.89
N GLY A 179 2.13 0.51 11.02
CA GLY A 179 3.40 -0.21 10.97
C GLY A 179 4.09 -0.28 12.34
N LEU A 180 3.96 0.78 13.16
CA LEU A 180 4.43 0.79 14.54
C LEU A 180 3.76 -0.31 15.39
N ALA A 181 2.43 -0.46 15.30
CA ALA A 181 1.72 -1.52 16.03
C ALA A 181 2.10 -2.92 15.50
N VAL A 182 2.12 -3.07 14.18
CA VAL A 182 2.42 -4.34 13.51
C VAL A 182 3.80 -4.89 13.89
N ASN A 183 4.80 -4.00 14.02
CA ASN A 183 6.19 -4.39 14.27
C ASN A 183 6.59 -4.39 15.77
N ASN A 184 5.73 -3.90 16.67
CA ASN A 184 6.09 -3.75 18.07
C ASN A 184 5.13 -4.40 19.07
N ILE A 185 3.84 -4.58 18.74
CA ILE A 185 2.93 -5.33 19.62
C ILE A 185 3.29 -6.81 19.56
N THR A 186 3.57 -7.40 20.71
CA THR A 186 3.93 -8.82 20.78
C THR A 186 2.75 -9.71 20.36
N ALA A 187 3.03 -10.79 19.61
CA ALA A 187 2.01 -11.75 19.18
C ALA A 187 1.24 -12.33 20.39
N ASP A 188 1.94 -12.54 21.50
CA ASP A 188 1.37 -13.07 22.74
C ASP A 188 0.42 -12.11 23.47
N ALA A 189 0.47 -10.83 23.18
CA ALA A 189 -0.45 -9.85 23.75
C ALA A 189 -1.82 -9.84 23.05
N VAL A 190 -1.92 -10.34 21.83
CA VAL A 190 -3.14 -10.30 21.02
C VAL A 190 -3.91 -11.61 21.12
N SER A 191 -5.21 -11.52 21.35
CA SER A 191 -6.12 -12.68 21.39
C SER A 191 -6.73 -12.98 20.03
N LYS A 192 -7.22 -11.92 19.33
CA LYS A 192 -7.92 -12.03 18.05
C LYS A 192 -7.53 -10.88 17.11
N VAL A 193 -7.56 -11.17 15.83
CA VAL A 193 -7.56 -10.17 14.75
C VAL A 193 -8.96 -10.13 14.16
N GLN A 194 -9.62 -9.00 14.25
CA GLN A 194 -10.94 -8.77 13.68
C GLN A 194 -10.77 -8.06 12.34
N VAL A 195 -11.28 -8.64 11.27
CA VAL A 195 -11.37 -8.01 9.96
C VAL A 195 -12.81 -7.59 9.73
N MET A 196 -13.04 -6.30 9.60
CA MET A 196 -14.36 -5.70 9.39
C MET A 196 -14.49 -5.32 7.92
N GLU A 197 -15.24 -6.10 7.16
CA GLU A 197 -15.60 -5.78 5.78
C GLU A 197 -16.75 -4.76 5.79
N HIS A 198 -16.82 -3.89 4.79
CA HIS A 198 -17.83 -2.82 4.71
C HIS A 198 -17.85 -1.86 5.91
N HIS A 199 -16.69 -1.64 6.50
CA HIS A 199 -16.55 -0.84 7.71
C HIS A 199 -17.02 0.60 7.52
N GLN A 200 -17.94 1.04 8.39
CA GLN A 200 -18.40 2.44 8.45
C GLN A 200 -17.93 3.07 9.77
N PRO A 201 -16.83 3.87 9.74
CA PRO A 201 -16.28 4.47 10.96
C PRO A 201 -17.16 5.55 11.59
N VAL A 202 -18.05 6.19 10.81
CA VAL A 202 -18.94 7.25 11.28
C VAL A 202 -20.25 6.65 11.76
N LYS A 203 -20.50 6.63 13.08
CA LYS A 203 -21.64 5.97 13.71
C LYS A 203 -23.00 6.39 13.13
N MET A 204 -23.16 7.69 12.86
CA MET A 204 -24.42 8.22 12.30
C MET A 204 -24.71 7.74 10.86
N LEU A 205 -23.73 7.24 10.13
CA LEU A 205 -23.86 6.72 8.76
C LEU A 205 -24.04 5.20 8.73
N GLN A 206 -23.91 4.52 9.86
CA GLN A 206 -24.16 3.07 9.95
C GLN A 206 -25.60 2.77 9.56
N GLY A 207 -25.80 1.75 8.73
CA GLY A 207 -27.10 1.39 8.17
C GLY A 207 -27.59 2.24 6.98
N MET A 208 -26.88 3.30 6.59
CA MET A 208 -27.25 4.17 5.45
C MET A 208 -26.67 3.73 4.10
N GLY A 209 -26.15 2.54 4.02
CA GLY A 209 -25.58 1.95 2.80
C GLY A 209 -24.27 1.23 3.07
N ARG A 210 -23.88 0.39 2.11
CA ARG A 210 -22.66 -0.42 2.17
C ARG A 210 -21.45 0.40 1.76
N THR A 211 -20.37 0.29 2.49
CA THR A 211 -19.06 0.84 2.12
C THR A 211 -18.18 -0.26 1.50
N ASP A 212 -17.18 0.12 0.71
CA ASP A 212 -16.18 -0.82 0.20
C ASP A 212 -14.92 -0.85 1.09
N GLU A 213 -14.99 -0.23 2.27
CA GLU A 213 -13.85 -0.07 3.16
C GLU A 213 -13.65 -1.31 4.04
N VAL A 214 -12.39 -1.62 4.31
CA VAL A 214 -11.99 -2.71 5.21
C VAL A 214 -11.21 -2.11 6.37
N ALA A 215 -11.50 -2.59 7.59
CA ALA A 215 -10.73 -2.22 8.77
C ALA A 215 -10.24 -3.46 9.53
N ILE A 216 -9.14 -3.28 10.26
CA ILE A 216 -8.60 -4.30 11.16
C ILE A 216 -8.65 -3.77 12.59
N ASN A 217 -9.06 -4.63 13.54
CA ASN A 217 -9.00 -4.36 14.96
C ASN A 217 -8.27 -5.48 15.69
N LEU A 218 -7.26 -5.13 16.47
CA LEU A 218 -6.56 -6.05 17.35
C LEU A 218 -7.27 -6.09 18.71
N LYS A 219 -7.76 -7.25 19.09
CA LYS A 219 -8.25 -7.51 20.46
C LYS A 219 -7.13 -8.09 21.30
N LEU A 220 -6.78 -7.39 22.37
CA LEU A 220 -5.75 -7.79 23.30
C LEU A 220 -6.25 -8.86 24.29
N LYS A 221 -5.34 -9.63 24.83
CA LYS A 221 -5.61 -10.50 26.00
C LYS A 221 -5.83 -9.63 27.23
N GLU A 222 -6.67 -10.05 28.17
CA GLU A 222 -7.02 -9.26 29.35
C GLU A 222 -5.78 -8.81 30.15
N LYS A 223 -4.77 -9.67 30.27
CA LYS A 223 -3.50 -9.34 30.95
C LYS A 223 -2.68 -8.22 30.30
N ALA A 224 -2.93 -7.95 29.02
CA ALA A 224 -2.22 -6.90 28.27
C ALA A 224 -2.97 -5.56 28.26
N LYS A 225 -4.25 -5.56 28.63
CA LYS A 225 -5.07 -4.34 28.73
C LYS A 225 -4.74 -3.56 30.00
N GLY A 226 -4.55 -2.25 29.85
CA GLY A 226 -4.28 -1.37 30.99
C GLY A 226 -2.92 -1.60 31.66
N THR A 227 -2.01 -2.30 30.99
CA THR A 227 -0.67 -2.62 31.49
C THR A 227 0.37 -1.84 30.69
N TYR A 228 1.34 -1.24 31.39
CA TYR A 228 2.51 -0.65 30.73
C TYR A 228 3.47 -1.74 30.29
N VAL A 229 3.82 -1.73 29.03
CA VAL A 229 4.79 -2.63 28.43
C VAL A 229 6.01 -1.82 27.99
N LEU A 230 7.19 -2.25 28.44
CA LEU A 230 8.47 -1.70 27.99
C LEU A 230 9.25 -2.81 27.31
N ALA A 231 9.54 -2.64 26.02
CA ALA A 231 10.43 -3.49 25.27
C ALA A 231 11.67 -2.71 24.85
N THR A 232 12.84 -3.29 25.07
CA THR A 232 14.10 -2.69 24.65
C THR A 232 14.98 -3.73 23.96
N ALA A 233 15.76 -3.27 22.98
CA ALA A 233 16.79 -4.07 22.36
C ALA A 233 18.06 -3.24 22.20
N LEU A 234 19.20 -3.86 22.54
CA LEU A 234 20.53 -3.29 22.34
C LEU A 234 21.35 -4.25 21.52
N GLY A 235 21.90 -3.77 20.41
CA GLY A 235 22.69 -4.55 19.49
C GLY A 235 24.08 -3.95 19.29
N ALA A 236 25.09 -4.83 19.28
CA ALA A 236 26.46 -4.49 18.92
C ALA A 236 27.01 -5.53 17.94
N GLY A 237 27.79 -5.09 16.98
CA GLY A 237 28.29 -6.00 15.96
C GLY A 237 29.48 -5.46 15.19
N ILE A 238 29.87 -6.21 14.19
CA ILE A 238 30.99 -5.88 13.30
C ILE A 238 30.64 -6.16 11.85
N SER A 239 31.17 -5.35 10.96
CA SER A 239 31.08 -5.54 9.52
C SER A 239 32.46 -5.41 8.93
N GLU A 240 32.77 -6.20 7.94
CA GLU A 240 33.96 -5.98 7.11
C GLU A 240 33.84 -4.63 6.39
N ARG A 241 34.89 -3.87 6.25
CA ARG A 241 34.95 -2.65 5.45
C ARG A 241 35.80 -2.91 4.25
N GLN A 242 35.25 -2.89 3.03
CA GLN A 242 35.95 -3.22 1.79
C GLN A 242 37.35 -2.64 1.76
N GLY A 243 38.38 -3.49 1.96
CA GLY A 243 39.80 -3.11 1.95
C GLY A 243 40.29 -2.15 3.05
N LYS A 244 39.45 -1.78 4.03
CA LYS A 244 39.74 -0.75 5.06
C LYS A 244 39.52 -1.22 6.51
N GLY A 245 39.56 -2.55 6.76
CA GLY A 245 39.42 -3.09 8.12
C GLY A 245 37.98 -3.38 8.55
N VAL A 246 37.69 -3.24 9.84
CA VAL A 246 36.42 -3.59 10.46
C VAL A 246 35.70 -2.33 10.90
N ARG A 247 34.36 -2.31 10.74
CA ARG A 247 33.46 -1.25 11.22
C ARG A 247 32.57 -1.79 12.34
N GLY A 248 32.40 -1.04 13.42
CA GLY A 248 31.41 -1.33 14.46
C GLY A 248 30.00 -1.09 13.98
N LEU A 249 29.09 -2.03 14.34
CA LEU A 249 27.65 -1.91 14.13
C LEU A 249 26.96 -1.72 15.47
N TRP A 250 25.86 -0.98 15.44
CA TRP A 250 24.97 -0.79 16.57
C TRP A 250 23.50 -0.79 16.12
N ASN A 251 22.61 -1.21 17.02
CA ASN A 251 21.17 -1.21 16.84
C ASN A 251 20.51 -1.03 18.22
N GLU A 252 19.60 -0.09 18.32
CA GLU A 252 18.92 0.28 19.56
C GLU A 252 17.42 0.38 19.31
N GLU A 253 16.64 -0.21 20.20
CA GLU A 253 15.18 -0.11 20.19
C GLU A 253 14.70 0.11 21.62
N LEU A 254 13.84 1.10 21.81
CA LEU A 254 13.11 1.36 23.05
C LEU A 254 11.66 1.63 22.70
N VAL A 255 10.74 0.80 23.20
CA VAL A 255 9.32 0.88 22.90
C VAL A 255 8.52 0.80 24.19
N GLY A 256 7.86 1.89 24.55
CA GLY A 256 6.90 1.97 25.64
C GLY A 256 5.47 1.96 25.11
N MET A 257 4.59 1.13 25.66
CA MET A 257 3.21 1.00 25.23
C MET A 257 2.26 0.90 26.42
N TYR A 258 1.08 1.51 26.28
CA TYR A 258 -0.04 1.36 27.20
C TYR A 258 -1.36 1.37 26.40
N PHE A 259 -2.20 0.37 26.57
CA PHE A 259 -3.49 0.24 25.93
C PHE A 259 -4.61 0.11 26.96
N GLY A 260 -5.08 1.23 27.48
CA GLY A 260 -6.22 1.31 28.39
C GLY A 260 -7.54 1.59 27.66
N LYS A 261 -8.64 1.63 28.42
CA LYS A 261 -9.99 1.92 27.89
C LYS A 261 -10.21 3.39 27.52
N GLU A 262 -9.59 4.31 28.25
CA GLU A 262 -9.73 5.74 28.06
C GLU A 262 -8.49 6.39 27.44
N ARG A 263 -7.32 5.79 27.68
CA ARG A 263 -6.04 6.28 27.20
C ARG A 263 -5.25 5.18 26.52
N GLN A 264 -4.62 5.53 25.41
CA GLN A 264 -3.60 4.70 24.75
C GLN A 264 -2.37 5.54 24.48
N THR A 265 -1.20 4.97 24.69
CA THR A 265 0.06 5.63 24.37
C THR A 265 1.06 4.65 23.78
N MET A 266 1.89 5.13 22.85
CA MET A 266 3.01 4.39 22.30
C MET A 266 4.15 5.34 22.01
N GLN A 267 5.29 5.14 22.67
CA GLN A 267 6.53 5.88 22.46
C GLN A 267 7.56 4.92 21.89
N THR A 268 8.23 5.34 20.84
CA THR A 268 9.31 4.53 20.26
C THR A 268 10.53 5.38 20.02
N TYR A 269 11.68 4.86 20.39
CA TYR A 269 12.97 5.30 19.90
C TYR A 269 13.66 4.11 19.25
N LYS A 270 14.13 4.31 18.03
CA LYS A 270 14.92 3.32 17.32
C LYS A 270 16.11 4.00 16.65
N GLY A 271 17.25 3.36 16.71
CA GLY A 271 18.46 3.82 16.07
C GLY A 271 19.30 2.67 15.55
N ASN A 272 19.95 2.84 14.38
CA ASN A 272 20.85 1.84 13.88
C ASN A 272 21.82 2.39 12.82
N ASN A 273 22.92 1.64 12.64
CA ASN A 273 23.80 1.69 11.47
C ASN A 273 23.92 0.33 10.78
N SER A 274 22.99 -0.58 11.08
CA SER A 274 22.97 -1.95 10.57
C SER A 274 22.29 -2.11 9.20
N GLY A 275 21.69 -1.02 8.66
CA GLY A 275 20.92 -1.03 7.42
C GLY A 275 19.47 -1.44 7.61
N ASP A 276 19.01 -1.61 8.85
CA ASP A 276 17.59 -1.89 9.10
C ASP A 276 16.73 -0.65 8.79
N ASP A 277 15.64 -0.85 8.05
CA ASP A 277 14.72 0.20 7.63
C ASP A 277 13.70 0.52 8.75
N ILE A 278 14.14 1.32 9.72
CA ILE A 278 13.28 1.73 10.84
C ILE A 278 12.29 2.85 10.47
N LEU A 279 12.51 3.56 9.36
CA LEU A 279 11.64 4.64 8.92
C LEU A 279 10.38 4.12 8.21
N ALA A 280 10.45 2.93 7.62
CA ALA A 280 9.30 2.35 6.92
C ALA A 280 8.06 2.18 7.81
N GLU A 281 8.25 1.81 9.09
CA GLU A 281 7.14 1.65 10.05
C GLU A 281 6.46 2.96 10.46
N LEU A 282 7.12 4.11 10.23
CA LEU A 282 6.59 5.45 10.52
C LEU A 282 5.73 6.02 9.39
N SER A 283 5.69 5.35 8.25
CA SER A 283 4.93 5.78 7.08
C SER A 283 3.43 5.80 7.37
N ASN A 284 2.76 6.89 6.95
CA ASN A 284 1.30 6.98 7.05
C ASN A 284 0.64 6.23 5.89
N GLN A 285 0.01 5.09 6.19
CA GLN A 285 -0.61 4.20 5.22
C GLN A 285 -2.04 4.61 4.81
N TYR A 286 -2.68 5.54 5.54
CA TYR A 286 -3.99 6.10 5.12
C TYR A 286 -3.84 7.13 3.99
N GLY A 287 -2.63 7.36 3.53
CA GLY A 287 -2.30 8.39 2.57
C GLY A 287 -2.14 9.78 3.21
N SER A 288 -1.42 10.66 2.54
CA SER A 288 -1.30 12.05 2.96
C SER A 288 -2.55 12.80 2.53
N ALA A 289 -3.44 13.09 3.46
CA ALA A 289 -4.45 14.12 3.23
C ALA A 289 -3.72 15.47 3.24
N GLY A 290 -3.42 16.02 2.09
CA GLY A 290 -2.84 17.35 2.03
C GLY A 290 -1.89 17.59 0.86
N LEU A 291 -1.42 18.82 0.79
CA LEU A 291 -0.50 19.31 -0.24
C LEU A 291 0.88 18.64 -0.08
N ALA A 292 1.37 18.01 -1.13
CA ALA A 292 2.77 17.66 -1.20
C ALA A 292 3.57 18.90 -1.63
N PRO A 293 4.70 19.22 -0.97
CA PRO A 293 5.62 20.21 -1.51
C PRO A 293 6.12 19.73 -2.88
N VAL A 294 6.11 20.63 -3.85
CA VAL A 294 6.64 20.30 -5.18
C VAL A 294 8.17 20.21 -5.07
N SER A 295 8.74 19.04 -5.35
CA SER A 295 10.18 18.87 -5.54
C SER A 295 10.44 18.73 -7.04
N ARG A 296 11.21 19.68 -7.62
CA ARG A 296 11.55 19.66 -9.05
C ARG A 296 13.01 19.35 -9.27
N VAL A 297 13.83 19.84 -8.38
CA VAL A 297 15.28 19.82 -8.51
C VAL A 297 15.83 18.70 -7.62
N HIS A 298 16.75 17.92 -8.13
CA HIS A 298 17.36 16.82 -7.37
C HIS A 298 18.82 16.61 -7.78
N ALA A 299 19.62 16.08 -6.88
CA ALA A 299 20.92 15.56 -7.22
C ALA A 299 20.76 14.15 -7.81
N SER A 300 21.27 13.95 -9.02
CA SER A 300 21.23 12.65 -9.70
C SER A 300 22.31 11.74 -9.12
N GLY A 301 21.92 10.73 -8.39
CA GLY A 301 22.80 9.77 -7.72
C GLY A 301 22.32 8.32 -7.89
N PRO A 302 23.07 7.36 -7.32
CA PRO A 302 22.67 5.96 -7.37
C PRO A 302 21.25 5.79 -6.82
N GLY A 303 20.37 5.17 -7.59
CA GLY A 303 19.01 4.85 -7.19
C GLY A 303 18.93 3.85 -6.03
N THR A 304 17.75 3.29 -5.79
CA THR A 304 17.55 2.22 -4.79
C THR A 304 17.41 0.89 -5.50
N PRO A 305 18.22 -0.14 -5.14
CA PRO A 305 18.06 -1.47 -5.71
C PRO A 305 16.80 -2.16 -5.20
N GLY A 306 16.27 -3.12 -5.94
CA GLY A 306 15.08 -3.89 -5.60
C GLY A 306 15.25 -4.90 -4.44
N VAL A 307 16.36 -4.84 -3.71
CA VAL A 307 16.66 -5.71 -2.56
C VAL A 307 16.38 -5.00 -1.23
N PRO A 308 16.24 -5.74 -0.12
CA PRO A 308 16.07 -5.13 1.19
C PRO A 308 17.16 -4.13 1.55
N GLN A 309 16.79 -3.02 2.22
CA GLN A 309 17.69 -1.93 2.59
C GLN A 309 18.93 -2.42 3.34
N LYS A 310 18.80 -3.39 4.22
CA LYS A 310 19.92 -4.00 4.95
C LYS A 310 21.01 -4.62 4.08
N ARG A 311 20.75 -4.86 2.77
CA ARG A 311 21.74 -5.39 1.85
C ARG A 311 22.71 -4.34 1.32
N TYR A 312 22.25 -3.08 1.15
CA TYR A 312 23.03 -2.05 0.44
C TYR A 312 23.19 -0.74 1.22
N MET A 313 22.32 -0.44 2.16
CA MET A 313 22.28 0.86 2.81
C MET A 313 23.36 0.99 3.88
N ASP A 314 24.28 1.94 3.69
CA ASP A 314 25.19 2.39 4.74
C ASP A 314 24.56 3.60 5.42
N ASN A 315 24.01 3.41 6.60
CA ASN A 315 23.19 4.40 7.30
C ASN A 315 23.69 4.73 8.72
N GLN A 316 23.19 5.84 9.23
CA GLN A 316 23.09 6.18 10.64
C GLN A 316 21.71 6.84 10.82
N THR A 317 20.77 6.07 11.31
CA THR A 317 19.38 6.47 11.36
C THR A 317 18.88 6.48 12.80
N HIS A 318 18.18 7.53 13.18
CA HIS A 318 17.51 7.66 14.45
C HIS A 318 16.06 8.09 14.21
N ALA A 319 15.14 7.46 14.91
CA ALA A 319 13.71 7.73 14.80
C ALA A 319 13.08 7.75 16.19
N LEU A 320 12.36 8.81 16.48
CA LEU A 320 11.60 9.00 17.72
C LEU A 320 10.14 9.20 17.37
N SER A 321 9.22 8.45 17.97
CA SER A 321 7.79 8.73 17.85
C SER A 321 7.12 8.78 19.21
N HIS A 322 6.17 9.70 19.34
CA HIS A 322 5.27 9.83 20.48
C HIS A 322 3.84 9.83 19.95
N ASN A 323 3.05 8.84 20.35
CA ASN A 323 1.67 8.68 19.95
C ASN A 323 0.80 8.59 21.20
N TRP A 324 -0.24 9.38 21.23
CA TRP A 324 -1.12 9.50 22.39
C TRP A 324 -2.56 9.67 21.95
N LEU A 325 -3.45 8.88 22.54
CA LEU A 325 -4.89 9.00 22.40
C LEU A 325 -5.52 9.09 23.79
N GLU A 326 -6.45 10.03 23.91
CA GLU A 326 -7.30 10.20 25.08
C GLU A 326 -8.77 10.16 24.65
N ARG A 327 -9.54 9.31 25.28
CA ARG A 327 -10.99 9.28 25.14
C ARG A 327 -11.57 10.20 26.22
N LEU A 328 -12.09 11.35 25.77
CA LEU A 328 -12.67 12.38 26.64
C LEU A 328 -14.08 12.00 27.12
N ASP A 329 -14.80 11.23 26.30
CA ASP A 329 -16.15 10.71 26.55
C ASP A 329 -16.35 9.47 25.65
N LYS A 330 -17.44 8.73 25.81
CA LYS A 330 -17.78 7.54 24.98
C LYS A 330 -17.77 7.80 23.48
N ASP A 331 -18.01 9.03 23.04
CA ASP A 331 -18.10 9.44 21.63
C ASP A 331 -16.99 10.42 21.23
N LYS A 332 -16.17 10.91 22.20
CA LYS A 332 -15.17 11.95 21.97
C LYS A 332 -13.78 11.45 22.24
N GLU A 333 -12.90 11.65 21.29
CA GLU A 333 -11.50 11.28 21.41
C GLU A 333 -10.57 12.35 20.84
N MET A 334 -9.39 12.43 21.39
CA MET A 334 -8.32 13.29 20.94
C MET A 334 -7.07 12.45 20.73
N VAL A 335 -6.41 12.66 19.58
CA VAL A 335 -5.18 11.97 19.21
C VAL A 335 -4.11 12.99 18.90
N PHE A 336 -2.92 12.76 19.43
CA PHE A 336 -1.72 13.54 19.13
C PHE A 336 -0.59 12.60 18.73
N ASN A 337 0.07 12.86 17.60
CA ASN A 337 1.23 12.12 17.16
C ASN A 337 2.36 13.09 16.80
N ALA A 338 3.57 12.78 17.25
CA ALA A 338 4.79 13.48 16.91
C ALA A 338 5.83 12.45 16.46
N VAL A 339 6.48 12.70 15.33
CA VAL A 339 7.55 11.85 14.80
C VAL A 339 8.72 12.72 14.40
N TYR A 340 9.89 12.42 14.94
CA TYR A 340 11.15 13.00 14.50
C TYR A 340 12.07 11.92 13.98
N SER A 341 12.73 12.19 12.86
CA SER A 341 13.78 11.32 12.35
C SER A 341 15.01 12.11 11.92
N HIS A 342 16.15 11.49 12.16
CA HIS A 342 17.43 11.85 11.56
C HIS A 342 17.93 10.68 10.77
N ASP A 343 18.24 10.90 9.50
CA ASP A 343 18.70 9.86 8.59
C ASP A 343 19.94 10.34 7.84
N PHE A 344 21.01 9.57 7.94
CA PHE A 344 22.24 9.74 7.19
C PHE A 344 22.48 8.46 6.41
N GLN A 345 22.64 8.58 5.09
CA GLN A 345 22.79 7.45 4.19
C GLN A 345 23.92 7.69 3.21
N ASN A 346 24.72 6.65 3.00
CA ASN A 346 25.69 6.60 1.89
C ASN A 346 25.28 5.51 0.92
N ARG A 347 25.42 5.81 -0.38
CA ARG A 347 25.19 4.84 -1.45
C ARG A 347 26.26 4.99 -2.50
N GLU A 348 26.75 3.87 -3.01
CA GLU A 348 27.71 3.81 -4.09
C GLU A 348 27.15 2.95 -5.21
N GLY A 349 27.24 3.41 -6.43
CA GLY A 349 26.76 2.69 -7.58
C GLY A 349 27.41 3.12 -8.87
N TYR A 350 27.27 2.24 -9.85
CA TYR A 350 27.61 2.50 -11.22
C TYR A 350 26.38 2.33 -12.09
N THR A 351 26.17 3.27 -13.01
CA THR A 351 25.08 3.26 -13.97
C THR A 351 25.65 3.35 -15.38
N TYR A 352 25.26 2.43 -16.24
CA TYR A 352 25.38 2.60 -17.67
C TYR A 352 23.99 2.84 -18.22
N THR A 353 23.85 3.92 -19.00
CA THR A 353 22.60 4.30 -19.66
C THR A 353 22.81 4.37 -21.15
N GLU A 354 21.90 3.83 -21.91
CA GLU A 354 21.84 3.98 -23.36
C GLU A 354 20.47 4.54 -23.74
N TRP A 355 20.46 5.84 -24.14
CA TRP A 355 19.22 6.49 -24.61
C TRP A 355 19.02 6.23 -26.08
N TYR A 356 17.85 5.73 -26.38
CA TYR A 356 17.43 5.47 -27.75
C TYR A 356 17.16 6.78 -28.50
N ARG A 357 17.72 6.89 -29.69
CA ARG A 357 17.46 7.97 -30.67
C ARG A 357 17.00 7.35 -31.99
N PRO A 358 15.88 7.86 -32.61
CA PRO A 358 15.28 7.21 -33.77
C PRO A 358 16.13 7.26 -35.05
N GLU A 359 16.88 8.34 -35.27
CA GLU A 359 17.65 8.57 -36.52
C GLU A 359 19.10 8.95 -36.23
N ALA A 360 19.59 8.71 -35.06
CA ALA A 360 20.94 9.00 -34.65
C ALA A 360 21.51 7.88 -33.75
N ASP A 361 22.84 7.92 -33.53
CA ASP A 361 23.45 7.00 -32.58
C ASP A 361 22.92 7.21 -31.17
N ALA A 362 22.71 6.09 -30.47
CA ALA A 362 22.30 6.13 -29.08
C ALA A 362 23.32 6.88 -28.21
N VAL A 363 22.81 7.70 -27.31
CA VAL A 363 23.67 8.37 -26.32
C VAL A 363 24.02 7.38 -25.23
N ARG A 364 25.31 7.10 -25.04
CA ARG A 364 25.82 6.17 -24.05
C ARG A 364 26.52 6.91 -22.94
N LEU A 365 26.10 6.68 -21.73
CA LEU A 365 26.63 7.35 -20.54
C LEU A 365 27.04 6.34 -19.47
N HIS A 366 28.21 6.53 -18.91
CA HIS A 366 28.72 5.79 -17.77
C HIS A 366 28.83 6.74 -16.58
N GLU A 367 28.30 6.35 -15.44
CA GLU A 367 28.31 7.13 -14.22
C GLU A 367 28.76 6.26 -13.04
N SER A 368 29.88 6.57 -12.43
CA SER A 368 30.30 5.98 -11.17
C SER A 368 30.10 7.01 -10.07
N GLN A 369 29.17 6.77 -9.17
CA GLN A 369 28.67 7.79 -8.26
C GLN A 369 28.70 7.32 -6.81
N PHE A 370 29.01 8.26 -5.93
CA PHE A 370 28.88 8.12 -4.48
C PHE A 370 27.95 9.22 -3.96
N SER A 371 26.87 8.84 -3.31
CA SER A 371 25.92 9.76 -2.71
C SER A 371 25.96 9.74 -1.19
N THR A 372 25.88 10.91 -0.60
CA THR A 372 25.67 11.13 0.83
C THR A 372 24.38 11.93 0.99
N ASN A 373 23.38 11.33 1.64
CA ASN A 373 22.11 11.96 1.91
C ASN A 373 21.94 12.16 3.42
N ARG A 374 21.63 13.38 3.82
CA ARG A 374 21.34 13.71 5.22
C ARG A 374 20.00 14.39 5.30
N SER A 375 19.11 13.86 6.13
CA SER A 375 17.80 14.45 6.37
C SER A 375 17.45 14.49 7.84
N HIS A 376 16.74 15.54 8.21
CA HIS A 376 16.03 15.64 9.48
C HIS A 376 14.56 15.89 9.13
N SER A 377 13.64 15.23 9.76
CA SER A 377 12.22 15.49 9.57
C SER A 377 11.46 15.52 10.88
N LEU A 378 10.45 16.37 10.96
CA LEU A 378 9.50 16.48 12.05
C LEU A 378 8.08 16.47 11.49
N ASP A 379 7.29 15.49 11.91
CA ASP A 379 5.87 15.35 11.62
C ASP A 379 5.06 15.52 12.91
N LEU A 380 4.10 16.42 12.88
CA LEU A 380 3.15 16.63 13.96
C LEU A 380 1.74 16.45 13.43
N SER A 381 0.90 15.74 14.16
CA SER A 381 -0.52 15.66 13.83
C SER A 381 -1.38 15.65 15.08
N HIS A 382 -2.51 16.34 15.01
CA HIS A 382 -3.52 16.37 16.03
C HIS A 382 -4.88 16.07 15.40
N ARG A 383 -5.68 15.25 16.07
CA ARG A 383 -7.06 14.98 15.65
C ARG A 383 -7.97 15.01 16.85
N TYR A 384 -9.04 15.78 16.74
CA TYR A 384 -10.21 15.71 17.61
C TYR A 384 -11.35 15.07 16.85
N THR A 385 -12.10 14.18 17.48
CA THR A 385 -13.27 13.51 16.89
C THR A 385 -14.37 13.42 17.91
N ASP A 386 -15.58 13.84 17.55
CA ASP A 386 -16.83 13.56 18.24
C ASP A 386 -17.72 12.75 17.29
N ASN A 387 -17.93 11.48 17.60
CA ASN A 387 -18.56 10.47 16.75
C ASN A 387 -19.78 9.85 17.40
N SER A 388 -20.89 10.60 17.44
CA SER A 388 -22.14 10.14 18.00
C SER A 388 -23.11 9.59 16.93
N SER A 389 -24.23 9.02 17.34
CA SER A 389 -25.27 8.51 16.44
C SER A 389 -26.03 9.62 15.68
N ARG A 390 -25.95 10.88 16.12
CA ARG A 390 -26.66 12.02 15.54
C ARG A 390 -25.78 13.05 14.88
N HIS A 391 -24.53 13.16 15.32
CA HIS A 391 -23.57 14.11 14.77
C HIS A 391 -22.17 13.50 14.73
N TYR A 392 -21.40 14.01 13.80
CA TYR A 392 -19.98 13.73 13.67
C TYR A 392 -19.23 15.03 13.48
N THR A 393 -18.25 15.29 14.32
CA THR A 393 -17.34 16.43 14.18
C THR A 393 -15.92 15.92 14.24
N SER A 394 -15.07 16.35 13.30
CA SER A 394 -13.65 16.03 13.33
C SER A 394 -12.84 17.22 12.87
N ASN A 395 -11.77 17.52 13.60
CA ASN A 395 -10.73 18.44 13.17
C ASN A 395 -9.42 17.66 13.09
N ALA A 396 -8.71 17.77 11.98
CA ALA A 396 -7.45 17.08 11.74
C ALA A 396 -6.40 18.06 11.23
N LEU A 397 -5.46 18.38 12.10
CA LEU A 397 -4.33 19.27 11.87
C LEU A 397 -3.07 18.43 11.62
N SER A 398 -2.25 18.81 10.65
CA SER A 398 -0.94 18.21 10.40
C SER A 398 0.09 19.27 9.99
N ALA A 399 1.31 19.11 10.48
CA ALA A 399 2.46 19.90 10.11
C ALA A 399 3.64 18.98 9.81
N HIS A 400 4.39 19.28 8.78
CA HIS A 400 5.60 18.57 8.40
C HIS A 400 6.68 19.57 8.02
N VAL A 401 7.89 19.36 8.49
CA VAL A 401 9.08 20.10 8.06
C VAL A 401 10.23 19.13 7.94
N SER A 402 11.05 19.29 6.89
CA SER A 402 12.32 18.57 6.81
C SER A 402 13.46 19.45 6.30
N TRP A 403 14.68 19.05 6.61
CA TRP A 403 15.92 19.67 6.17
C TRP A 403 16.75 18.60 5.52
N ASN A 404 16.97 18.75 4.21
CA ASN A 404 17.68 17.76 3.42
C ASN A 404 18.97 18.40 2.85
N ASP A 405 20.07 17.66 2.89
CA ASP A 405 21.36 18.01 2.29
C ASP A 405 21.92 16.75 1.60
N ASP A 406 21.76 16.70 0.29
CA ASP A 406 22.17 15.59 -0.56
C ASP A 406 23.41 16.00 -1.35
N ARG A 407 24.44 15.19 -1.30
CA ARG A 407 25.67 15.35 -2.06
C ARG A 407 25.91 14.12 -2.92
N VAL A 408 26.26 14.35 -4.18
CA VAL A 408 26.66 13.30 -5.11
C VAL A 408 27.97 13.70 -5.75
N ASP A 409 28.97 12.87 -5.54
CA ASP A 409 30.27 12.96 -6.20
C ASP A 409 30.34 11.86 -7.27
N GLY A 410 30.51 12.22 -8.53
CA GLY A 410 30.46 11.28 -9.65
C GLY A 410 31.59 11.48 -10.66
N GLN A 411 32.13 10.39 -11.17
CA GLN A 411 32.91 10.36 -12.42
C GLN A 411 31.94 9.93 -13.53
N ILE A 412 31.88 10.74 -14.57
CA ILE A 412 30.91 10.60 -15.66
C ILE A 412 31.68 10.62 -16.97
N TRP A 413 31.45 9.60 -17.81
CA TRP A 413 32.13 9.51 -19.10
C TRP A 413 31.23 8.93 -20.19
N SER A 414 31.50 9.36 -21.40
CA SER A 414 30.95 8.84 -22.66
C SER A 414 32.05 8.83 -23.73
N GLN A 415 31.72 8.61 -25.00
CA GLN A 415 32.73 8.61 -26.06
C GLN A 415 33.57 9.89 -26.11
N ASN A 416 32.96 11.06 -25.92
CA ASN A 416 33.59 12.38 -26.08
C ASN A 416 33.54 13.24 -24.82
N TYR A 417 33.24 12.66 -23.69
CA TYR A 417 33.05 13.38 -22.43
C TYR A 417 33.64 12.58 -21.28
N ASN A 418 34.45 13.19 -20.46
CA ASN A 418 34.94 12.62 -19.21
C ASN A 418 35.13 13.75 -18.20
N SER A 419 34.38 13.69 -17.11
CA SER A 419 34.42 14.73 -16.10
C SER A 419 34.09 14.19 -14.71
N ILE A 420 34.58 14.92 -13.71
CA ILE A 420 34.08 14.77 -12.33
C ILE A 420 32.98 15.79 -12.13
N VAL A 421 31.80 15.30 -11.71
CA VAL A 421 30.61 16.11 -11.43
C VAL A 421 30.30 16.02 -9.95
N ILE A 422 30.29 17.16 -9.28
CA ILE A 422 29.91 17.27 -7.88
C ILE A 422 28.58 18.01 -7.81
N GLN A 423 27.59 17.36 -7.25
CA GLN A 423 26.26 17.91 -7.05
C GLN A 423 25.96 18.06 -5.56
N ARG A 424 25.37 19.18 -5.19
CA ARG A 424 24.83 19.36 -3.83
C ARG A 424 23.44 19.96 -3.90
N MET A 425 22.48 19.22 -3.42
CA MET A 425 21.08 19.64 -3.33
C MET A 425 20.72 19.89 -1.87
N ARG A 426 20.20 21.08 -1.58
CA ARG A 426 19.62 21.42 -0.28
C ARG A 426 18.14 21.72 -0.45
N SER A 427 17.30 21.20 0.43
CA SER A 427 15.88 21.51 0.43
C SER A 427 15.30 21.58 1.83
N THR A 428 14.30 22.45 1.98
CA THR A 428 13.57 22.62 3.25
C THR A 428 12.07 22.60 2.99
N PRO A 429 11.47 21.43 2.67
CA PRO A 429 10.03 21.32 2.53
C PRO A 429 9.32 21.54 3.87
N LEU A 430 8.32 22.41 3.82
CA LEU A 430 7.40 22.73 4.91
C LEU A 430 5.97 22.49 4.41
N ARG A 431 5.14 21.87 5.22
CA ARG A 431 3.73 21.65 4.94
C ARG A 431 2.90 21.84 6.21
N PHE A 432 1.82 22.55 6.05
CA PHE A 432 0.77 22.71 7.06
C PHE A 432 -0.59 22.41 6.41
N TYR A 433 -1.43 21.64 7.07
CA TYR A 433 -2.75 21.29 6.57
C TYR A 433 -3.72 21.09 7.72
N ASP A 434 -4.90 21.69 7.60
CA ASP A 434 -6.01 21.54 8.52
C ASP A 434 -7.28 21.15 7.77
N LYS A 435 -8.05 20.25 8.36
CA LYS A 435 -9.33 19.80 7.83
C LYS A 435 -10.35 19.71 8.95
N PHE A 436 -11.45 20.40 8.78
CA PHE A 436 -12.58 20.40 9.69
C PHE A 436 -13.82 19.81 9.02
N ILE A 437 -14.49 18.89 9.68
CA ILE A 437 -15.66 18.16 9.21
C ILE A 437 -16.77 18.26 10.24
N ILE A 438 -17.97 18.64 9.80
CA ILE A 438 -19.20 18.53 10.57
C ILE A 438 -20.21 17.75 9.73
N GLN A 439 -20.86 16.79 10.36
CA GLN A 439 -21.97 16.06 9.76
C GLN A 439 -23.10 15.94 10.79
N ARG A 440 -24.32 16.13 10.34
CA ARG A 440 -25.50 16.08 11.21
C ARG A 440 -26.60 15.23 10.58
N ARG A 441 -27.10 14.29 11.35
CA ARG A 441 -28.24 13.45 10.95
C ARG A 441 -29.56 14.16 11.30
N MET A 442 -30.46 14.21 10.33
CA MET A 442 -31.80 14.81 10.43
C MET A 442 -32.81 13.76 9.96
N GLY A 443 -33.28 12.90 10.88
CA GLY A 443 -34.04 11.72 10.53
C GLY A 443 -33.21 10.75 9.67
N ASP A 444 -33.72 10.43 8.48
CA ASP A 444 -33.02 9.57 7.51
C ASP A 444 -32.08 10.34 6.56
N ASN A 445 -31.96 11.66 6.74
CA ASN A 445 -31.13 12.50 5.91
C ASN A 445 -29.85 12.91 6.65
N VAL A 446 -28.84 13.33 5.92
CA VAL A 446 -27.58 13.80 6.50
C VAL A 446 -27.10 15.07 5.80
N LEU A 447 -26.79 16.09 6.59
CA LEU A 447 -26.08 17.28 6.13
C LEU A 447 -24.60 17.12 6.45
N ARG A 448 -23.74 17.38 5.46
CA ARG A 448 -22.28 17.37 5.58
C ARG A 448 -21.72 18.74 5.27
N PHE A 449 -20.73 19.13 6.03
CA PHE A 449 -19.96 20.34 5.78
C PHE A 449 -18.48 20.05 6.12
N ASN A 450 -17.61 20.31 5.17
CA ASN A 450 -16.16 20.13 5.34
C ASN A 450 -15.45 21.40 4.88
N VAL A 451 -14.46 21.85 5.63
CA VAL A 451 -13.55 22.93 5.23
C VAL A 451 -12.13 22.42 5.38
N PHE A 452 -11.28 22.79 4.45
CA PHE A 452 -9.86 22.52 4.58
C PHE A 452 -9.01 23.70 4.12
N GLY A 453 -7.85 23.81 4.74
CA GLY A 453 -6.84 24.78 4.37
C GLY A 453 -5.45 24.16 4.44
N GLY A 454 -4.57 24.56 3.54
CA GLY A 454 -3.21 24.07 3.54
C GLY A 454 -2.23 25.03 2.89
N TYR A 455 -1.00 24.96 3.40
CA TYR A 455 0.16 25.67 2.87
C TYR A 455 1.32 24.71 2.72
N ALA A 456 2.00 24.74 1.60
CA ALA A 456 3.25 24.01 1.36
C ALA A 456 4.27 24.92 0.70
N GLN A 457 5.54 24.78 1.11
CA GLN A 457 6.68 25.52 0.54
C GLN A 457 7.89 24.60 0.57
N SER A 458 8.79 24.73 -0.40
CA SER A 458 10.09 24.05 -0.38
C SER A 458 11.16 24.98 -0.96
N SER A 459 12.11 25.46 -0.15
CA SER A 459 13.31 26.09 -0.68
C SER A 459 14.23 25.00 -1.23
N GLN A 460 14.63 25.12 -2.51
CA GLN A 460 15.43 24.12 -3.23
C GLN A 460 16.65 24.82 -3.84
N LYS A 461 17.83 24.27 -3.59
CA LYS A 461 19.08 24.81 -4.13
C LYS A 461 19.96 23.66 -4.58
N LEU A 462 20.11 23.51 -5.90
CA LEU A 462 21.04 22.58 -6.54
C LEU A 462 22.28 23.34 -7.03
N ARG A 463 23.45 22.91 -6.58
CA ARG A 463 24.73 23.35 -7.08
C ARG A 463 25.42 22.20 -7.79
N VAL A 464 25.85 22.44 -9.02
CA VAL A 464 26.58 21.48 -9.85
C VAL A 464 27.95 22.11 -10.21
N VAL A 465 29.00 21.37 -9.93
CA VAL A 465 30.36 21.74 -10.31
C VAL A 465 30.91 20.68 -11.26
N GLU A 466 31.27 21.11 -12.45
CA GLU A 466 31.89 20.30 -13.50
C GLU A 466 33.20 20.96 -13.87
N HIS A 467 34.30 20.27 -13.72
CA HIS A 467 35.67 20.88 -13.81
C HIS A 467 35.86 22.04 -12.79
N GLU A 468 37.08 22.51 -12.62
CA GLU A 468 37.41 23.49 -11.58
C GLU A 468 36.76 24.86 -11.77
N ASP A 469 36.38 25.23 -13.00
CA ASP A 469 35.86 26.58 -13.34
C ASP A 469 34.37 26.63 -13.73
N SER A 470 33.66 25.49 -13.82
CA SER A 470 32.25 25.45 -14.22
C SER A 470 31.34 25.19 -13.04
N CYS A 471 30.64 26.20 -12.59
CA CYS A 471 29.66 26.08 -11.51
C CYS A 471 28.26 26.55 -11.99
N ARG A 472 27.33 25.63 -12.06
CA ARG A 472 25.89 25.92 -12.30
C ARG A 472 25.10 25.81 -11.02
N MET A 473 24.12 26.67 -10.84
CA MET A 473 23.28 26.68 -9.66
C MET A 473 21.83 26.97 -10.02
N GLN A 474 20.94 26.11 -9.54
CA GLN A 474 19.50 26.33 -9.61
C GLN A 474 18.94 26.60 -8.21
N GLU A 475 18.30 27.73 -8.06
CA GLU A 475 17.50 28.06 -6.88
C GLU A 475 16.02 28.06 -7.26
N LEU A 476 15.18 27.42 -6.45
CA LEU A 476 13.73 27.40 -6.62
C LEU A 476 13.04 27.51 -5.26
N MET A 477 11.89 28.19 -5.25
CA MET A 477 11.02 28.29 -4.08
C MET A 477 9.57 28.09 -4.48
N PRO A 478 9.15 26.83 -4.77
CA PRO A 478 7.74 26.52 -4.98
C PRO A 478 6.93 26.69 -3.70
N ARG A 479 5.77 27.32 -3.85
CA ARG A 479 4.78 27.54 -2.78
C ARG A 479 3.41 27.09 -3.28
N THR A 480 2.59 26.56 -2.39
CA THR A 480 1.21 26.18 -2.70
C THR A 480 0.31 26.57 -1.53
N ILE A 481 -0.76 27.28 -1.83
CA ILE A 481 -1.85 27.56 -0.90
C ILE A 481 -3.08 26.85 -1.44
N SER A 482 -3.76 26.08 -0.61
CA SER A 482 -5.02 25.41 -0.99
C SER A 482 -6.08 25.65 0.06
N LEU A 483 -7.25 26.07 -0.39
CA LEU A 483 -8.44 26.26 0.45
C LEU A 483 -9.61 25.56 -0.22
N GLY A 484 -10.51 25.01 0.57
CA GLY A 484 -11.73 24.43 0.02
C GLY A 484 -12.83 24.26 1.06
N ALA A 485 -14.05 24.33 0.56
CA ALA A 485 -15.25 24.05 1.31
C ALA A 485 -16.16 23.11 0.50
N PHE A 486 -16.70 22.14 1.18
CA PHE A 486 -17.59 21.15 0.64
C PHE A 486 -18.85 21.10 1.50
N THR A 487 -20.02 21.12 0.88
CA THR A 487 -21.30 20.84 1.56
C THR A 487 -22.10 19.84 0.75
N SER A 488 -22.76 18.93 1.41
CA SER A 488 -23.70 18.02 0.74
C SER A 488 -24.89 17.66 1.63
N TYR A 489 -25.99 17.36 0.99
CA TYR A 489 -27.19 16.85 1.58
C TYR A 489 -27.49 15.46 1.03
N ILE A 490 -27.50 14.48 1.92
CA ILE A 490 -27.84 13.09 1.60
C ILE A 490 -29.30 12.90 1.94
N LYS A 491 -30.08 12.46 0.96
CA LYS A 491 -31.47 12.09 1.11
C LYS A 491 -31.68 10.60 0.86
N GLN A 492 -32.26 9.92 1.82
CA GLN A 492 -32.59 8.51 1.70
C GLN A 492 -34.03 8.36 1.21
N PHE A 493 -34.20 7.67 0.08
CA PHE A 493 -35.48 7.15 -0.38
C PHE A 493 -35.50 5.64 -0.13
N ARG A 494 -36.58 4.97 -0.40
CA ARG A 494 -36.77 3.54 -0.11
C ARG A 494 -35.63 2.64 -0.61
N HIS A 495 -35.23 2.80 -1.87
CA HIS A 495 -34.16 2.00 -2.51
C HIS A 495 -33.08 2.87 -3.16
N VAL A 496 -33.25 4.18 -3.11
CA VAL A 496 -32.32 5.14 -3.73
C VAL A 496 -31.81 6.10 -2.67
N ARG A 497 -30.53 6.29 -2.62
CA ARG A 497 -29.89 7.36 -1.88
C ARG A 497 -29.38 8.39 -2.87
N GLY A 498 -29.84 9.61 -2.73
CA GLY A 498 -29.32 10.77 -3.47
C GLY A 498 -28.39 11.59 -2.58
N GLU A 499 -27.25 11.96 -3.07
CA GLU A 499 -26.36 12.96 -2.46
C GLU A 499 -26.22 14.14 -3.42
N TYR A 500 -26.57 15.33 -2.94
CA TYR A 500 -26.53 16.59 -3.69
C TYR A 500 -25.57 17.52 -2.99
N GLY A 501 -24.59 18.04 -3.70
CA GLY A 501 -23.59 18.83 -3.04
C GLY A 501 -22.97 19.92 -3.89
N PHE A 502 -22.30 20.82 -3.18
CA PHE A 502 -21.53 21.92 -3.70
C PHE A 502 -20.10 21.80 -3.15
N ASN A 503 -19.11 22.00 -4.01
CA ASN A 503 -17.71 22.01 -3.64
C ASN A 503 -17.04 23.24 -4.29
N GLY A 504 -16.45 24.07 -3.44
CA GLY A 504 -15.58 25.16 -3.86
C GLY A 504 -14.16 24.88 -3.41
N ARG A 505 -13.19 24.96 -4.31
CA ARG A 505 -11.78 24.85 -3.95
C ARG A 505 -10.93 25.84 -4.72
N SER A 506 -9.87 26.32 -4.08
CA SER A 506 -8.81 27.08 -4.73
C SER A 506 -7.46 26.45 -4.43
N ALA A 507 -6.59 26.46 -5.42
CA ALA A 507 -5.18 26.14 -5.26
C ALA A 507 -4.37 27.22 -5.96
N ILE A 508 -3.48 27.86 -5.23
CA ILE A 508 -2.62 28.93 -5.74
C ILE A 508 -1.18 28.43 -5.62
N TYR A 509 -0.52 28.33 -6.74
CA TYR A 509 0.86 27.92 -6.88
C TYR A 509 1.71 29.16 -7.16
N GLY A 510 2.80 29.32 -6.45
CA GLY A 510 3.79 30.35 -6.70
C GLY A 510 5.15 29.71 -6.85
N GLU A 511 5.96 30.21 -7.76
CA GLU A 511 7.36 29.79 -7.88
C GLU A 511 8.24 30.98 -8.21
N GLU A 512 9.29 31.11 -7.44
CA GLU A 512 10.41 31.98 -7.72
C GLU A 512 11.64 31.13 -7.95
N GLY A 513 12.38 31.36 -9.05
CA GLY A 513 13.56 30.58 -9.37
C GLY A 513 14.56 31.31 -10.23
N MET A 514 15.82 30.91 -10.12
CA MET A 514 16.94 31.45 -10.85
C MET A 514 17.95 30.37 -11.19
N LEU A 515 18.31 30.28 -12.46
CA LEU A 515 19.40 29.46 -12.96
C LEU A 515 20.63 30.37 -13.19
N MET A 516 21.77 30.00 -12.64
CA MET A 516 23.03 30.74 -12.69
C MET A 516 24.13 29.87 -13.27
N GLY A 517 25.10 30.50 -13.90
CA GLY A 517 26.29 29.79 -14.43
C GLY A 517 26.12 29.20 -15.83
N HIS A 518 25.07 29.60 -16.58
CA HIS A 518 24.90 29.29 -18.00
C HIS A 518 25.22 30.53 -18.83
N ALA A 519 26.39 30.51 -19.48
CA ALA A 519 26.88 31.65 -20.26
C ALA A 519 26.09 31.88 -21.57
N ASP A 520 25.51 30.82 -22.11
CA ASP A 520 24.83 30.84 -23.42
C ASP A 520 23.33 31.19 -23.33
N LEU A 521 22.80 31.36 -22.11
CA LEU A 521 21.37 31.68 -21.89
C LEU A 521 21.18 33.17 -21.53
N ASN A 522 20.10 33.75 -22.04
CA ASN A 522 19.71 35.10 -21.65
C ASN A 522 19.31 35.18 -20.20
N ALA A 523 19.59 36.29 -19.53
CA ALA A 523 19.28 36.51 -18.13
C ALA A 523 17.77 36.39 -17.81
N GLU A 524 16.91 36.73 -18.76
CA GLU A 524 15.43 36.61 -18.65
C GLU A 524 14.99 35.16 -18.71
N ASP A 525 15.61 34.36 -19.59
CA ASP A 525 15.32 32.92 -19.71
C ASP A 525 15.80 32.12 -18.51
N CYS A 526 16.76 32.64 -17.74
CA CYS A 526 17.27 32.05 -16.52
C CYS A 526 16.40 32.36 -15.27
N ARG A 527 15.38 33.19 -15.39
CA ARG A 527 14.51 33.62 -14.27
C ARG A 527 13.10 33.11 -14.45
N ASN A 528 12.52 32.63 -13.37
CA ASN A 528 11.11 32.31 -13.27
C ASN A 528 10.53 33.01 -12.05
N ARG A 529 9.42 33.73 -12.23
CA ARG A 529 8.62 34.30 -11.15
C ARG A 529 7.17 34.27 -11.57
N MET A 530 6.48 33.24 -11.13
CA MET A 530 5.15 32.94 -11.63
C MET A 530 4.17 32.63 -10.51
N TRP A 531 2.92 33.05 -10.70
CA TRP A 531 1.78 32.64 -9.92
C TRP A 531 0.74 31.99 -10.83
N TYR A 532 0.19 30.89 -10.35
CA TYR A 532 -0.87 30.15 -11.03
C TYR A 532 -1.97 29.79 -10.05
N GLY A 533 -3.18 30.24 -10.31
CA GLY A 533 -4.37 29.97 -9.50
C GLY A 533 -5.36 29.08 -10.24
N ILE A 534 -5.85 28.04 -9.57
CA ILE A 534 -6.98 27.20 -9.98
C ILE A 534 -8.12 27.45 -9.00
N TYR A 535 -9.25 27.90 -9.49
CA TYR A 535 -10.46 28.14 -8.73
C TYR A 535 -11.57 27.26 -9.31
N ARG A 536 -11.98 26.24 -8.57
CA ARG A 536 -13.01 25.30 -9.02
C ARG A 536 -14.25 25.44 -8.19
N VAL A 537 -15.38 25.60 -8.86
CA VAL A 537 -16.70 25.50 -8.28
C VAL A 537 -17.40 24.32 -8.93
N SER A 538 -17.92 23.39 -8.15
CA SER A 538 -18.60 22.21 -8.67
C SER A 538 -19.90 21.94 -7.95
N VAL A 539 -20.90 21.48 -8.71
CA VAL A 539 -22.12 20.87 -8.22
C VAL A 539 -22.06 19.40 -8.59
N PHE A 540 -22.41 18.55 -7.66
CA PHE A 540 -22.46 17.14 -7.92
C PHE A 540 -23.77 16.52 -7.46
N GLN A 541 -24.13 15.44 -8.13
CA GLN A 541 -25.29 14.62 -7.84
C GLN A 541 -24.86 13.16 -7.94
N ASP A 542 -24.92 12.46 -6.80
CA ASP A 542 -24.59 11.06 -6.73
C ASP A 542 -25.81 10.26 -6.34
N TYR A 543 -26.16 9.29 -7.16
CA TYR A 543 -27.29 8.40 -6.94
C TYR A 543 -26.79 7.00 -6.67
N THR A 544 -27.26 6.41 -5.57
CA THR A 544 -27.00 4.99 -5.24
C THR A 544 -28.34 4.26 -5.20
N TYR A 545 -28.55 3.38 -6.16
CA TYR A 545 -29.67 2.44 -6.14
C TYR A 545 -29.22 1.17 -5.44
N MET A 546 -29.85 0.86 -4.31
CA MET A 546 -29.56 -0.31 -3.49
C MET A 546 -30.58 -1.42 -3.79
N TYR A 547 -30.10 -2.59 -4.12
CA TYR A 547 -30.93 -3.78 -4.30
C TYR A 547 -30.40 -4.93 -3.41
N LYS A 548 -31.19 -5.98 -3.27
CA LYS A 548 -30.94 -7.06 -2.28
C LYS A 548 -29.53 -7.67 -2.33
N ARG A 549 -28.86 -7.62 -3.49
CA ARG A 549 -27.55 -8.25 -3.74
C ARG A 549 -26.52 -7.29 -4.31
N GLY A 550 -26.60 -6.01 -3.99
CA GLY A 550 -25.59 -5.07 -4.45
C GLY A 550 -26.11 -3.64 -4.60
N ASP A 551 -25.35 -2.83 -5.31
CA ASP A 551 -25.68 -1.44 -5.59
C ASP A 551 -25.24 -0.99 -6.99
N ILE A 552 -25.92 0.05 -7.49
CA ILE A 552 -25.53 0.79 -8.68
C ILE A 552 -25.34 2.24 -8.25
N LYS A 553 -24.16 2.80 -8.49
CA LYS A 553 -23.81 4.18 -8.17
C LYS A 553 -23.59 4.96 -9.46
N LEU A 554 -24.30 6.08 -9.62
CA LEU A 554 -24.12 7.03 -10.72
C LEU A 554 -23.71 8.36 -10.14
N GLY A 555 -22.54 8.86 -10.51
CA GLY A 555 -22.05 10.18 -10.14
C GLY A 555 -22.05 11.12 -11.35
N LEU A 556 -22.56 12.33 -11.17
CA LEU A 556 -22.66 13.36 -12.21
C LEU A 556 -22.12 14.71 -11.71
N PRO A 557 -20.81 14.82 -11.42
CA PRO A 557 -20.23 16.11 -11.05
C PRO A 557 -20.03 16.99 -12.29
N VAL A 558 -20.44 18.24 -12.14
CA VAL A 558 -20.21 19.32 -13.11
C VAL A 558 -19.45 20.42 -12.39
N ALA A 559 -18.35 20.88 -12.96
CA ALA A 559 -17.53 21.94 -12.39
C ALA A 559 -17.24 23.02 -13.42
N LEU A 560 -16.99 24.22 -12.91
CA LEU A 560 -16.38 25.31 -13.65
C LEU A 560 -15.01 25.59 -13.03
N ASP A 561 -13.97 25.46 -13.84
CA ASP A 561 -12.62 25.87 -13.48
C ASP A 561 -12.34 27.27 -14.05
N ALA A 562 -12.03 28.19 -13.16
CA ALA A 562 -11.40 29.45 -13.49
C ALA A 562 -9.89 29.32 -13.18
N GLN A 563 -9.05 29.62 -14.13
CA GLN A 563 -7.60 29.51 -13.96
C GLN A 563 -6.94 30.81 -14.34
N SER A 564 -5.97 31.25 -13.55
CA SER A 564 -5.20 32.45 -13.84
C SER A 564 -3.72 32.15 -13.74
N SER A 565 -2.95 32.53 -14.74
CA SER A 565 -1.48 32.50 -14.68
C SER A 565 -0.95 33.91 -14.81
N ASN A 566 0.12 34.23 -14.12
CA ASN A 566 0.81 35.51 -14.16
C ASN A 566 2.33 35.27 -14.09
N ASP A 567 3.00 35.38 -15.24
CA ASP A 567 4.46 35.40 -15.34
C ASP A 567 4.95 36.84 -15.14
N MET A 568 5.54 37.10 -14.00
CA MET A 568 6.01 38.46 -13.64
C MET A 568 7.32 38.86 -14.32
N VAL A 569 8.07 37.91 -14.88
CA VAL A 569 9.33 38.16 -15.60
C VAL A 569 9.00 38.63 -17.02
N ARG A 570 8.05 37.94 -17.69
CA ARG A 570 7.66 38.18 -19.08
C ARG A 570 6.39 39.03 -19.21
N HIS A 571 5.86 39.56 -18.08
CA HIS A 571 4.65 40.36 -17.98
C HIS A 571 3.45 39.74 -18.71
N ASN A 572 3.33 38.42 -18.65
CA ASN A 572 2.29 37.67 -19.34
C ASN A 572 1.23 37.16 -18.35
N ARG A 573 -0.02 37.53 -18.62
CA ARG A 573 -1.16 37.15 -17.79
C ARG A 573 -2.25 36.51 -18.63
N HIS A 574 -2.68 35.31 -18.23
CA HIS A 574 -3.77 34.61 -18.88
C HIS A 574 -4.86 34.23 -17.86
N VAL A 575 -6.12 34.28 -18.30
CA VAL A 575 -7.27 33.83 -17.54
C VAL A 575 -8.09 32.91 -18.44
N PHE A 576 -8.42 31.75 -17.95
CA PHE A 576 -9.16 30.72 -18.67
C PHE A 576 -10.36 30.26 -17.87
N PHE A 577 -11.47 29.95 -18.55
CA PHE A 577 -12.64 29.32 -17.96
C PHE A 577 -12.93 28.04 -18.73
N ARG A 578 -13.09 26.93 -18.01
CA ARG A 578 -13.36 25.62 -18.59
C ARG A 578 -14.44 24.87 -17.81
N PRO A 579 -15.52 24.43 -18.46
CA PRO A 579 -16.44 23.48 -17.85
C PRO A 579 -15.79 22.10 -17.80
N ILE A 580 -16.04 21.39 -16.72
CA ILE A 580 -15.52 20.02 -16.46
C ILE A 580 -16.70 19.14 -16.08
N ILE A 581 -16.83 18.02 -16.78
CA ILE A 581 -17.86 17.01 -16.50
C ILE A 581 -17.13 15.68 -16.30
N GLN A 582 -17.36 15.02 -15.18
CA GLN A 582 -16.64 13.79 -14.78
C GLN A 582 -17.61 12.68 -14.35
N PRO A 583 -18.44 12.15 -15.26
CA PRO A 583 -19.42 11.12 -14.91
C PRO A 583 -18.74 9.84 -14.48
N SER A 584 -19.36 9.15 -13.55
CA SER A 584 -18.92 7.84 -13.06
C SER A 584 -20.09 6.90 -12.90
N LEU A 585 -19.89 5.63 -13.27
CA LEU A 585 -20.85 4.56 -13.05
C LEU A 585 -20.10 3.40 -12.36
N SER A 586 -20.67 2.92 -11.27
CA SER A 586 -20.16 1.74 -10.56
C SER A 586 -21.30 0.79 -10.27
N VAL A 587 -21.09 -0.47 -10.57
CA VAL A 587 -22.05 -1.56 -10.33
C VAL A 587 -21.37 -2.59 -9.45
N SER A 588 -21.99 -2.96 -8.36
CA SER A 588 -21.56 -4.04 -7.48
C SER A 588 -22.66 -5.08 -7.37
N TYR A 589 -22.33 -6.35 -7.56
CA TYR A 589 -23.27 -7.46 -7.51
C TYR A 589 -22.70 -8.62 -6.71
N ASP A 590 -23.37 -8.99 -5.62
CA ASP A 590 -23.03 -10.16 -4.80
C ASP A 590 -23.72 -11.42 -5.38
N TRP A 591 -22.95 -12.19 -6.12
CA TRP A 591 -23.40 -13.48 -6.63
C TRP A 591 -23.12 -14.58 -5.63
N LYS A 592 -24.14 -14.96 -4.85
CA LYS A 592 -24.03 -15.80 -3.66
C LYS A 592 -23.22 -15.09 -2.53
N VAL A 593 -23.11 -15.77 -1.39
CA VAL A 593 -22.50 -15.20 -0.16
C VAL A 593 -21.02 -14.86 -0.30
N TYR A 594 -20.31 -15.57 -1.19
CA TYR A 594 -18.84 -15.48 -1.24
C TYR A 594 -18.29 -14.81 -2.51
N ASN A 595 -19.13 -14.35 -3.41
CA ASN A 595 -18.70 -13.85 -4.71
C ASN A 595 -19.24 -12.46 -4.95
N THR A 596 -18.34 -11.53 -5.24
CA THR A 596 -18.70 -10.16 -5.59
C THR A 596 -18.11 -9.83 -6.97
N LEU A 597 -18.95 -9.32 -7.87
CA LEU A 597 -18.58 -8.76 -9.15
C LEU A 597 -18.74 -7.25 -9.11
N GLN A 598 -17.72 -6.52 -9.50
CA GLN A 598 -17.74 -5.07 -9.55
C GLN A 598 -17.32 -4.59 -10.94
N GLY A 599 -18.03 -3.62 -11.49
CA GLY A 599 -17.69 -2.92 -12.72
C GLY A 599 -17.66 -1.41 -12.45
N LYS A 600 -16.66 -0.72 -13.02
CA LYS A 600 -16.53 0.74 -12.89
C LYS A 600 -16.24 1.34 -14.26
N LEU A 601 -16.95 2.41 -14.59
CA LEU A 601 -16.69 3.30 -15.71
C LEU A 601 -16.52 4.70 -15.13
N HIS A 602 -15.41 5.34 -15.45
CA HIS A 602 -15.11 6.68 -14.97
C HIS A 602 -14.50 7.51 -16.10
N PHE A 603 -15.02 8.72 -16.29
CA PHE A 603 -14.43 9.72 -17.17
C PHE A 603 -13.87 10.85 -16.31
N GLU A 604 -12.59 11.14 -16.48
CA GLU A 604 -11.88 12.21 -15.79
C GLU A 604 -11.42 13.27 -16.77
N GLN A 605 -11.56 14.52 -16.39
CA GLN A 605 -11.00 15.65 -17.11
C GLN A 605 -10.17 16.51 -16.16
N GLN A 606 -8.91 16.72 -16.52
CA GLN A 606 -8.00 17.63 -15.84
C GLN A 606 -7.69 18.80 -16.79
N VAL A 607 -7.69 19.99 -16.23
CA VAL A 607 -7.29 21.20 -16.95
C VAL A 607 -6.26 21.92 -16.08
N GLY A 608 -5.18 22.34 -16.72
CA GLY A 608 -4.06 23.02 -16.08
C GLY A 608 -3.03 22.08 -15.46
N ASP A 609 -1.78 22.36 -15.76
CA ASP A 609 -0.61 21.80 -15.10
C ASP A 609 0.37 22.96 -14.88
N PHE A 610 0.78 23.14 -13.63
CA PHE A 610 1.75 24.16 -13.29
C PHE A 610 3.10 23.96 -13.99
N ASN A 611 3.48 22.70 -14.27
CA ASN A 611 4.71 22.35 -14.95
C ASN A 611 4.77 22.86 -16.38
N SER A 612 3.63 22.90 -17.07
CA SER A 612 3.55 23.35 -18.46
C SER A 612 3.64 24.88 -18.65
N LEU A 613 3.70 25.64 -17.57
CA LEU A 613 3.63 27.10 -17.62
C LEU A 613 5.00 27.79 -17.48
N PHE A 614 6.08 27.02 -17.29
CA PHE A 614 7.43 27.60 -17.15
C PHE A 614 8.04 27.93 -18.49
N HIS A 615 8.18 29.20 -18.78
CA HIS A 615 8.84 29.66 -19.99
C HIS A 615 10.35 29.83 -19.81
N GLY A 616 10.84 30.01 -18.60
CA GLY A 616 12.27 30.04 -18.30
C GLY A 616 12.81 28.64 -18.04
N TYR A 617 14.11 28.49 -18.21
CA TYR A 617 14.80 27.23 -17.95
C TYR A 617 14.80 26.87 -16.46
N VAL A 618 14.60 25.60 -16.19
CA VAL A 618 14.74 24.98 -14.87
C VAL A 618 15.66 23.78 -14.99
N MET A 619 16.83 23.82 -14.35
CA MET A 619 17.75 22.71 -14.26
C MET A 619 17.23 21.71 -13.22
N GLU A 620 16.68 20.58 -13.66
CA GLU A 620 16.12 19.55 -12.78
C GLU A 620 17.20 18.71 -12.12
N ASP A 621 18.25 18.36 -12.87
CA ASP A 621 19.45 17.68 -12.40
C ASP A 621 20.69 18.23 -13.16
N TYR A 622 21.86 17.62 -12.97
CA TYR A 622 23.11 18.12 -13.56
C TYR A 622 23.12 18.13 -15.10
N ARG A 623 22.26 17.39 -15.78
CA ARG A 623 22.21 17.22 -17.24
C ARG A 623 20.86 17.52 -17.88
N THR A 624 19.80 17.58 -17.08
CA THR A 624 18.43 17.79 -17.61
C THR A 624 17.92 19.18 -17.29
N VAL A 625 17.52 19.88 -18.32
CA VAL A 625 16.91 21.19 -18.22
C VAL A 625 15.50 21.13 -18.79
N LEU A 626 14.54 21.65 -18.06
CA LEU A 626 13.12 21.76 -18.46
C LEU A 626 12.82 23.16 -18.97
N ARG A 627 12.04 23.26 -20.06
CA ARG A 627 11.46 24.51 -20.57
C ARG A 627 10.07 24.23 -21.14
N SER A 628 9.14 25.14 -20.99
CA SER A 628 7.85 25.10 -21.68
C SER A 628 7.79 26.12 -22.83
N GLN A 629 7.24 25.71 -23.95
CA GLN A 629 6.97 26.58 -25.12
C GLN A 629 5.47 26.67 -25.43
N VAL A 630 4.64 26.28 -24.49
CA VAL A 630 3.18 26.24 -24.72
C VAL A 630 2.51 27.57 -24.41
N LYS A 631 1.49 27.90 -25.21
CA LYS A 631 0.61 29.05 -25.01
C LYS A 631 -0.73 28.65 -24.43
N ASP A 632 -1.21 27.45 -24.80
CA ASP A 632 -2.48 26.90 -24.34
C ASP A 632 -2.36 26.15 -23.04
N MET A 633 -3.44 26.13 -22.29
CA MET A 633 -3.52 25.38 -21.03
C MET A 633 -3.48 23.87 -21.29
N PHE A 634 -2.73 23.16 -20.45
CA PHE A 634 -2.74 21.70 -20.43
C PHE A 634 -4.16 21.16 -20.26
N THR A 635 -4.52 20.18 -21.08
CA THR A 635 -5.76 19.42 -20.94
C THR A 635 -5.50 17.93 -21.05
N ARG A 636 -6.06 17.19 -20.11
CA ARG A 636 -6.04 15.73 -20.12
C ARG A 636 -7.45 15.21 -19.92
N LYS A 637 -7.88 14.31 -20.80
CA LYS A 637 -9.12 13.56 -20.67
C LYS A 637 -8.77 12.09 -20.54
N ASN A 638 -9.42 11.41 -19.64
CA ASN A 638 -9.17 9.99 -19.40
C ASN A 638 -10.50 9.24 -19.25
N ILE A 639 -10.63 8.13 -19.95
CA ILE A 639 -11.69 7.15 -19.73
C ILE A 639 -11.07 5.90 -19.12
N ASN A 640 -11.70 5.41 -18.07
CA ASN A 640 -11.27 4.21 -17.36
C ASN A 640 -12.44 3.25 -17.21
N VAL A 641 -12.25 2.01 -17.69
CA VAL A 641 -13.20 0.90 -17.55
C VAL A 641 -12.50 -0.21 -16.79
N SER A 642 -13.07 -0.67 -15.69
CA SER A 642 -12.49 -1.77 -14.94
C SER A 642 -13.53 -2.73 -14.42
N GLY A 643 -13.16 -4.00 -14.34
CA GLY A 643 -13.94 -5.08 -13.74
C GLY A 643 -13.12 -5.79 -12.68
N ASN A 644 -13.77 -6.19 -11.60
CA ASN A 644 -13.17 -6.97 -10.53
C ASN A 644 -14.13 -8.07 -10.11
N TYR A 645 -13.63 -9.30 -10.07
CA TYR A 645 -14.31 -10.43 -9.46
C TYR A 645 -13.56 -10.84 -8.19
N GLN A 646 -14.29 -11.01 -7.11
CA GLN A 646 -13.76 -11.42 -5.82
C GLN A 646 -14.53 -12.61 -5.29
N HIS A 647 -13.81 -13.69 -4.94
CA HIS A 647 -14.31 -14.80 -4.16
C HIS A 647 -13.66 -14.77 -2.77
N SER A 648 -14.46 -14.67 -1.71
CA SER A 648 -13.98 -14.54 -0.32
C SER A 648 -14.68 -15.56 0.54
N ASN A 649 -14.04 -16.68 0.85
CA ASN A 649 -14.56 -17.72 1.73
C ASN A 649 -13.64 -17.88 2.94
N ALA A 650 -13.89 -17.11 3.99
CA ALA A 650 -13.07 -17.11 5.20
C ALA A 650 -13.11 -18.47 5.93
N LEU A 651 -14.25 -19.15 5.93
CA LEU A 651 -14.40 -20.48 6.58
C LEU A 651 -13.56 -21.56 5.89
N ARG A 652 -13.54 -21.54 4.54
CA ARG A 652 -12.66 -22.41 3.76
C ARG A 652 -11.26 -21.86 3.60
N GLN A 653 -11.01 -20.68 4.14
CA GLN A 653 -9.72 -19.97 4.06
C GLN A 653 -9.19 -19.90 2.62
N PHE A 654 -10.09 -19.66 1.65
CA PHE A 654 -9.79 -19.54 0.23
C PHE A 654 -10.27 -18.20 -0.30
N PHE A 655 -9.36 -17.46 -0.88
CA PHE A 655 -9.61 -16.15 -1.47
C PHE A 655 -9.06 -16.13 -2.89
N PHE A 656 -9.84 -15.59 -3.79
CA PHE A 656 -9.47 -15.40 -5.17
C PHE A 656 -9.99 -14.04 -5.63
N ASN A 657 -9.17 -13.30 -6.34
CA ASN A 657 -9.55 -12.08 -7.02
C ASN A 657 -9.02 -12.07 -8.45
N ALA A 658 -9.81 -11.54 -9.36
CA ALA A 658 -9.40 -11.29 -10.72
C ALA A 658 -9.84 -9.88 -11.11
N ASN A 659 -8.94 -9.09 -11.66
CA ASN A 659 -9.23 -7.77 -12.15
C ASN A 659 -8.75 -7.59 -13.59
N ALA A 660 -9.45 -6.76 -14.33
CA ALA A 660 -9.06 -6.32 -15.64
C ALA A 660 -9.53 -4.89 -15.87
N GLY A 661 -8.78 -4.13 -16.63
CA GLY A 661 -9.16 -2.76 -16.94
C GLY A 661 -8.52 -2.25 -18.21
N TYR A 662 -9.16 -1.23 -18.74
CA TYR A 662 -8.69 -0.45 -19.89
C TYR A 662 -8.77 1.02 -19.53
N SER A 663 -7.73 1.75 -19.86
CA SER A 663 -7.75 3.21 -19.80
C SER A 663 -7.23 3.81 -21.09
N HIS A 664 -7.84 4.92 -21.48
CA HIS A 664 -7.36 5.73 -22.61
C HIS A 664 -7.29 7.19 -22.19
N THR A 665 -6.15 7.81 -22.45
CA THR A 665 -5.87 9.20 -22.09
C THR A 665 -5.56 10.01 -23.32
N TRP A 666 -6.22 11.15 -23.49
CA TRP A 666 -5.93 12.18 -24.49
C TRP A 666 -5.28 13.36 -23.82
N ARG A 667 -4.25 13.93 -24.45
CA ARG A 667 -3.54 15.13 -24.01
C ARG A 667 -3.35 16.09 -25.18
N ASN A 668 -3.31 17.39 -24.89
CA ASN A 668 -2.99 18.41 -25.88
C ASN A 668 -1.52 18.84 -25.87
N GLN A 669 -0.72 18.26 -25.01
CA GLN A 669 0.70 18.59 -24.84
C GLN A 669 1.53 17.31 -24.71
N ILE A 670 2.77 17.38 -25.20
CA ILE A 670 3.75 16.29 -25.12
C ILE A 670 5.10 16.84 -24.71
N ASP A 671 5.83 16.07 -23.92
CA ASP A 671 7.22 16.34 -23.58
C ASP A 671 8.12 15.83 -24.70
N ALA A 672 8.91 16.74 -25.29
CA ALA A 672 9.93 16.43 -26.27
C ALA A 672 11.30 16.41 -25.61
N LEU A 673 12.06 15.36 -25.86
CA LEU A 673 13.45 15.27 -25.43
C LEU A 673 14.36 15.64 -26.61
N VAL A 674 15.26 16.58 -26.36
CA VAL A 674 16.30 17.01 -27.31
C VAL A 674 17.64 16.75 -26.66
N TYR A 675 18.49 15.97 -27.30
CA TYR A 675 19.81 15.59 -26.78
C TYR A 675 20.90 16.42 -27.41
N ASP A 676 21.78 16.98 -26.56
CA ASP A 676 23.06 17.60 -26.94
C ASP A 676 24.18 16.94 -26.16
N GLY A 677 24.87 15.97 -26.81
CA GLY A 677 25.81 15.10 -26.12
C GLY A 677 25.15 14.32 -24.99
N ILE A 678 25.65 14.49 -23.76
CA ILE A 678 25.09 13.87 -22.55
C ILE A 678 23.98 14.68 -21.91
N TYR A 679 23.79 15.92 -22.34
CA TYR A 679 22.76 16.82 -21.81
C TYR A 679 21.45 16.62 -22.56
N SER A 680 20.35 16.84 -21.86
CA SER A 680 19.01 16.77 -22.44
C SER A 680 18.20 18.00 -22.06
N THR A 681 17.45 18.51 -23.01
CA THR A 681 16.44 19.53 -22.77
C THR A 681 15.05 18.90 -22.95
N SER A 682 14.26 18.93 -21.91
CA SER A 682 12.85 18.57 -21.98
C SER A 682 12.04 19.80 -22.34
N ILE A 683 11.38 19.77 -23.49
CA ILE A 683 10.59 20.88 -24.00
C ILE A 683 9.13 20.44 -24.11
N ILE A 684 8.23 21.14 -23.43
CA ILE A 684 6.80 20.88 -23.53
C ILE A 684 6.25 21.57 -24.78
N HIS A 685 5.66 20.78 -25.67
CA HIS A 685 5.06 21.24 -26.93
C HIS A 685 3.54 21.06 -26.93
N GLU A 686 2.83 21.96 -27.63
CA GLU A 686 1.41 21.81 -27.96
C GLU A 686 1.23 20.81 -29.08
N LEU A 687 0.97 19.57 -28.73
CA LEU A 687 0.75 18.49 -29.68
C LEU A 687 -0.24 17.47 -29.11
N HIS A 688 -1.33 17.22 -29.82
CA HIS A 688 -2.32 16.24 -29.41
C HIS A 688 -1.72 14.83 -29.47
N ASN A 689 -1.83 14.13 -28.38
CA ASN A 689 -1.33 12.77 -28.26
C ASN A 689 -2.26 11.92 -27.40
N GLY A 690 -2.05 10.62 -27.44
CA GLY A 690 -2.85 9.67 -26.68
C GLY A 690 -2.02 8.54 -26.11
N SER A 691 -2.53 7.94 -25.05
CA SER A 691 -1.99 6.71 -24.51
C SER A 691 -3.10 5.76 -24.06
N SER A 692 -2.92 4.47 -24.33
CA SER A 692 -3.83 3.40 -23.91
C SER A 692 -3.13 2.44 -22.96
N SER A 693 -3.85 1.90 -22.02
CA SER A 693 -3.34 0.88 -21.11
C SER A 693 -4.39 -0.19 -20.89
N VAL A 694 -3.98 -1.46 -21.02
CA VAL A 694 -4.75 -2.63 -20.62
C VAL A 694 -4.00 -3.28 -19.47
N PHE A 695 -4.71 -3.65 -18.43
CA PHE A 695 -4.13 -4.44 -17.35
C PHE A 695 -5.03 -5.59 -16.96
N THR A 696 -4.44 -6.65 -16.48
CA THR A 696 -5.14 -7.78 -15.88
C THR A 696 -4.33 -8.33 -14.72
N GLY A 697 -5.02 -8.80 -13.70
CA GLY A 697 -4.40 -9.36 -12.52
C GLY A 697 -5.23 -10.49 -11.93
N ILE A 698 -4.54 -11.49 -11.39
CA ILE A 698 -5.12 -12.61 -10.66
C ILE A 698 -4.37 -12.73 -9.33
N GLY A 699 -5.13 -12.74 -8.24
CA GLY A 699 -4.64 -13.02 -6.91
C GLY A 699 -5.35 -14.24 -6.32
N MET A 700 -4.62 -15.13 -5.69
CA MET A 700 -5.16 -16.29 -5.03
C MET A 700 -4.43 -16.52 -3.70
N SER A 701 -5.17 -16.79 -2.64
CA SER A 701 -4.59 -17.27 -1.40
C SER A 701 -5.40 -18.42 -0.80
N LYS A 702 -4.70 -19.45 -0.32
CA LYS A 702 -5.30 -20.60 0.32
C LYS A 702 -4.50 -20.98 1.55
N ASN A 703 -5.18 -21.07 2.70
CA ASN A 703 -4.62 -21.68 3.88
C ASN A 703 -5.18 -23.11 4.02
N PHE A 704 -4.31 -24.02 4.40
CA PHE A 704 -4.66 -25.41 4.64
C PHE A 704 -4.58 -25.67 6.15
N SER A 705 -5.60 -26.31 6.70
CA SER A 705 -5.67 -26.64 8.14
C SER A 705 -4.54 -27.60 8.59
N TRP A 706 -4.07 -28.46 7.66
CA TRP A 706 -2.96 -29.36 7.94
C TRP A 706 -1.62 -28.63 7.92
N LYS A 707 -0.82 -28.86 8.93
CA LYS A 707 0.58 -28.38 9.03
C LYS A 707 0.75 -26.86 8.90
N LYS A 708 -0.28 -26.06 9.23
CA LYS A 708 -0.27 -24.59 9.14
C LYS A 708 0.32 -24.11 7.80
N CYS A 709 -0.15 -24.69 6.71
CA CYS A 709 0.35 -24.41 5.37
C CYS A 709 -0.48 -23.32 4.71
N TYR A 710 0.18 -22.34 4.07
CA TYR A 710 -0.48 -21.43 3.15
C TYR A 710 0.27 -21.29 1.84
N VAL A 711 -0.47 -20.94 0.79
CA VAL A 711 0.05 -20.59 -0.52
C VAL A 711 -0.63 -19.32 -1.01
N LYS A 712 0.15 -18.38 -1.54
CA LYS A 712 -0.33 -17.16 -2.20
C LYS A 712 0.27 -17.07 -3.59
N LEU A 713 -0.54 -16.65 -4.57
CA LEU A 713 -0.15 -16.42 -5.95
C LEU A 713 -0.70 -15.08 -6.40
N ASN A 714 0.13 -14.24 -6.99
CA ASN A 714 -0.28 -13.03 -7.69
C ASN A 714 0.36 -13.02 -9.07
N VAL A 715 -0.46 -12.87 -10.10
CA VAL A 715 -0.04 -12.75 -11.50
C VAL A 715 -0.63 -11.47 -12.06
N GLY A 716 0.18 -10.70 -12.75
CA GLY A 716 -0.27 -9.47 -13.41
C GLY A 716 0.34 -9.33 -14.79
N TYR A 717 -0.43 -8.75 -15.70
CA TYR A 717 0.01 -8.37 -17.03
C TYR A 717 -0.49 -6.96 -17.34
N SER A 718 0.37 -6.15 -17.94
CA SER A 718 -0.03 -4.87 -18.51
C SER A 718 0.56 -4.66 -19.90
N HIS A 719 -0.24 -4.05 -20.75
CA HIS A 719 0.13 -3.56 -22.08
C HIS A 719 -0.19 -2.08 -22.16
N ASN A 720 0.81 -1.29 -22.55
CA ASN A 720 0.67 0.16 -22.66
C ASN A 720 1.07 0.59 -24.07
N GLU A 721 0.28 1.50 -24.67
CA GLU A 721 0.59 2.18 -25.92
C GLU A 721 0.65 3.67 -25.67
N TYR A 722 1.65 4.35 -26.19
CA TYR A 722 1.87 5.78 -25.98
C TYR A 722 2.73 6.39 -27.10
N GLN A 723 2.78 7.70 -27.15
CA GLN A 723 3.56 8.46 -28.11
C GLN A 723 4.76 9.14 -27.41
N ARG A 724 5.90 9.19 -28.09
CA ARG A 724 7.11 9.93 -27.67
C ARG A 724 7.54 10.86 -28.78
N LEU A 725 8.09 12.00 -28.38
CA LEU A 725 8.72 12.96 -29.26
C LEU A 725 10.19 13.09 -28.86
N ILE A 726 11.09 12.64 -29.73
CA ILE A 726 12.55 12.64 -29.51
C ILE A 726 13.22 13.27 -30.72
N ASP A 727 14.04 14.30 -30.49
CA ASP A 727 14.77 15.03 -31.54
C ASP A 727 13.85 15.43 -32.70
N GLY A 728 12.60 15.84 -32.41
CA GLY A 728 11.59 16.23 -33.39
C GLY A 728 10.83 15.09 -34.05
N ASN A 729 11.18 13.82 -33.79
CA ASN A 729 10.53 12.63 -34.37
C ASN A 729 9.44 12.07 -33.44
N MET A 730 8.20 12.04 -33.95
CA MET A 730 7.07 11.44 -33.26
C MET A 730 7.05 9.93 -33.48
N MET A 731 7.02 9.16 -32.40
CA MET A 731 6.98 7.69 -32.46
C MET A 731 5.83 7.15 -31.64
N SER A 732 5.22 6.08 -32.16
CA SER A 732 4.29 5.25 -31.39
C SER A 732 5.07 4.14 -30.72
N CYS A 733 4.94 4.03 -29.41
CA CYS A 733 5.61 3.03 -28.60
C CYS A 733 4.59 2.12 -27.91
N SER A 734 4.99 0.88 -27.65
CA SER A 734 4.22 -0.05 -26.83
C SER A 734 5.12 -0.80 -25.85
N GLY A 735 4.59 -1.04 -24.66
CA GLY A 735 5.29 -1.78 -23.60
C GLY A 735 4.44 -2.91 -23.05
N ASN A 736 5.06 -4.08 -22.90
CA ASN A 736 4.47 -5.25 -22.28
C ASN A 736 5.21 -5.57 -20.97
N LEU A 737 4.46 -5.84 -19.91
CA LEU A 737 5.01 -6.19 -18.62
C LEU A 737 4.20 -7.32 -17.98
N GLY A 738 4.86 -8.45 -17.77
CA GLY A 738 4.32 -9.58 -17.00
C GLY A 738 5.00 -9.68 -15.63
N ARG A 739 4.22 -9.94 -14.58
CA ARG A 739 4.72 -10.16 -13.21
C ARG A 739 4.10 -11.41 -12.61
N ILE A 740 4.88 -12.13 -11.84
CA ILE A 740 4.42 -13.26 -11.03
C ILE A 740 5.04 -13.18 -9.66
N ASN A 741 4.24 -13.41 -8.63
CA ASN A 741 4.72 -13.56 -7.25
C ASN A 741 4.03 -14.77 -6.63
N VAL A 742 4.83 -15.68 -6.11
CA VAL A 742 4.38 -16.86 -5.37
C VAL A 742 5.01 -16.82 -3.98
N ALA A 743 4.22 -17.05 -2.95
CA ALA A 743 4.74 -17.17 -1.59
C ALA A 743 4.00 -18.28 -0.87
N GLY A 744 4.71 -19.00 0.00
CA GLY A 744 4.10 -20.04 0.81
C GLY A 744 4.89 -20.32 2.06
N SER A 745 4.23 -20.92 3.03
CA SER A 745 4.87 -21.44 4.22
C SER A 745 4.22 -22.75 4.65
N ILE A 746 5.01 -23.60 5.27
CA ILE A 746 4.56 -24.85 5.83
C ILE A 746 5.31 -25.13 7.14
N THR A 747 4.61 -25.70 8.11
CA THR A 747 5.18 -26.19 9.38
C THR A 747 5.01 -27.71 9.44
N PRO A 748 5.88 -28.48 8.76
CA PRO A 748 5.71 -29.92 8.65
C PRO A 748 5.83 -30.64 10.02
N LEU A 749 6.65 -30.10 10.89
CA LEU A 749 6.79 -30.53 12.30
C LEU A 749 6.70 -29.26 13.18
N ARG A 750 6.30 -29.41 14.45
CA ARG A 750 6.16 -28.28 15.39
C ARG A 750 7.42 -27.43 15.52
N TRP A 751 8.58 -28.02 15.31
CA TRP A 751 9.89 -27.40 15.43
C TRP A 751 10.56 -27.03 14.09
N ILE A 752 9.89 -27.28 12.93
CA ILE A 752 10.39 -26.91 11.60
C ILE A 752 9.37 -26.02 10.91
N GLY A 753 9.78 -24.83 10.53
CA GLY A 753 9.05 -23.91 9.66
C GLY A 753 9.83 -23.66 8.37
N LEU A 754 9.16 -23.77 7.22
CA LEU A 754 9.71 -23.43 5.91
C LEU A 754 8.88 -22.31 5.30
N VAL A 755 9.53 -21.25 4.83
CA VAL A 755 8.93 -20.17 4.06
C VAL A 755 9.66 -20.06 2.74
N ALA A 756 8.92 -20.05 1.64
CA ALA A 756 9.47 -19.85 0.31
C ALA A 756 8.72 -18.74 -0.42
N SER A 757 9.44 -17.94 -1.21
CA SER A 757 8.86 -16.96 -2.09
C SER A 757 9.63 -16.91 -3.41
N PHE A 758 8.90 -16.63 -4.49
CA PHE A 758 9.43 -16.43 -5.82
C PHE A 758 8.74 -15.21 -6.43
N GLY A 759 9.51 -14.28 -6.98
CA GLY A 759 9.04 -13.15 -7.76
C GLY A 759 9.69 -13.17 -9.13
N GLY A 760 8.93 -12.81 -10.15
CA GLY A 760 9.43 -12.71 -11.51
C GLY A 760 8.81 -11.55 -12.27
N MET A 761 9.60 -10.93 -13.11
CA MET A 761 9.21 -9.87 -14.02
C MET A 761 9.77 -10.12 -15.40
N VAL A 762 8.94 -9.93 -16.41
CA VAL A 762 9.35 -9.98 -17.82
C VAL A 762 8.79 -8.75 -18.51
N SER A 763 9.65 -7.97 -19.17
CA SER A 763 9.22 -6.77 -19.90
C SER A 763 9.85 -6.69 -21.28
N ARG A 764 9.12 -6.05 -22.20
CA ARG A 764 9.56 -5.76 -23.57
C ARG A 764 8.91 -4.48 -24.04
N THR A 765 9.67 -3.63 -24.70
CA THR A 765 9.18 -2.38 -25.29
C THR A 765 9.49 -2.35 -26.80
N SER A 766 8.63 -1.71 -27.57
CA SER A 766 8.85 -1.41 -28.98
C SER A 766 8.47 0.02 -29.29
N CYS A 767 9.25 0.70 -30.12
CA CYS A 767 8.96 2.04 -30.63
C CYS A 767 9.22 2.09 -32.14
N GLY A 768 8.19 2.41 -32.90
CA GLY A 768 8.27 2.37 -34.36
C GLY A 768 8.64 0.96 -34.84
N ARG A 769 9.77 0.85 -35.56
CA ARG A 769 10.33 -0.44 -36.04
C ARG A 769 11.30 -1.09 -35.07
N SER A 770 11.74 -0.39 -34.04
CA SER A 770 12.71 -0.87 -33.07
C SER A 770 12.03 -1.63 -31.96
N VAL A 771 12.64 -2.74 -31.53
CA VAL A 771 12.13 -3.59 -30.45
C VAL A 771 13.27 -3.85 -29.48
N SER A 772 13.03 -3.59 -28.20
CA SER A 772 14.01 -3.86 -27.15
C SER A 772 14.21 -5.35 -26.93
N ASP A 773 15.35 -5.71 -26.35
CA ASP A 773 15.53 -7.04 -25.79
C ASP A 773 14.52 -7.30 -24.67
N MET A 774 14.16 -8.59 -24.52
CA MET A 774 13.31 -8.99 -23.41
C MET A 774 14.08 -8.99 -22.11
N VAL A 775 13.71 -8.10 -21.20
CA VAL A 775 14.28 -8.06 -19.84
C VAL A 775 13.58 -9.07 -18.97
N LYS A 776 14.35 -9.92 -18.31
CA LYS A 776 13.88 -10.93 -17.35
C LYS A 776 14.57 -10.71 -16.03
N ASP A 777 13.81 -10.63 -14.95
CA ASP A 777 14.29 -10.47 -13.59
C ASP A 777 13.53 -11.45 -12.69
N TYR A 778 14.24 -12.34 -12.02
CA TYR A 778 13.68 -13.33 -11.11
C TYR A 778 14.39 -13.31 -9.77
N MET A 779 13.62 -13.42 -8.69
CA MET A 779 14.12 -13.51 -7.33
C MET A 779 13.43 -14.65 -6.61
N GLY A 780 14.21 -15.56 -6.04
CA GLY A 780 13.73 -16.64 -5.18
C GLY A 780 14.32 -16.51 -3.78
N ARG A 781 13.52 -16.78 -2.75
CA ARG A 781 13.99 -16.85 -1.36
C ARG A 781 13.40 -18.04 -0.67
N ILE A 782 14.23 -18.76 0.09
CA ILE A 782 13.85 -19.84 0.98
C ILE A 782 14.38 -19.52 2.37
N SER A 783 13.55 -19.68 3.37
CA SER A 783 13.92 -19.48 4.78
C SER A 783 13.48 -20.70 5.58
N LEU A 784 14.43 -21.30 6.28
CA LEU A 784 14.23 -22.43 7.17
C LEU A 784 14.34 -21.93 8.62
N LYS A 785 13.33 -22.21 9.42
CA LYS A 785 13.26 -21.93 10.84
C LYS A 785 13.22 -23.24 11.62
N LEU A 786 14.17 -23.43 12.50
CA LEU A 786 14.27 -24.62 13.35
C LEU A 786 14.15 -24.17 14.81
N CYS A 787 13.24 -24.82 15.54
CA CYS A 787 13.00 -24.58 16.97
C CYS A 787 13.15 -25.90 17.73
N PRO A 788 14.38 -26.42 17.90
CA PRO A 788 14.59 -27.73 18.50
C PRO A 788 14.11 -27.81 19.96
N ILE A 789 14.14 -26.71 20.67
CA ILE A 789 13.53 -26.52 22.00
C ILE A 789 12.77 -25.18 22.00
N GLU A 790 11.89 -24.97 22.96
CA GLU A 790 11.06 -23.74 23.02
C GLU A 790 11.88 -22.45 23.10
N GLN A 791 13.04 -22.50 23.73
CA GLN A 791 13.92 -21.35 23.96
C GLN A 791 14.82 -21.04 22.76
N LEU A 792 15.09 -22.02 21.86
CA LEU A 792 16.08 -21.87 20.80
C LEU A 792 15.43 -21.84 19.44
N THR A 793 15.70 -20.77 18.69
CA THR A 793 15.31 -20.62 17.28
C THR A 793 16.54 -20.42 16.42
N LEU A 794 16.69 -21.24 15.40
CA LEU A 794 17.70 -21.12 14.36
C LEU A 794 17.00 -20.71 13.06
N ASN A 795 17.49 -19.67 12.42
CA ASN A 795 16.97 -19.21 11.14
C ASN A 795 18.09 -19.26 10.10
N VAL A 796 17.83 -19.87 8.96
CA VAL A 796 18.74 -19.86 7.82
C VAL A 796 17.94 -19.46 6.60
N SER A 797 18.45 -18.50 5.83
CA SER A 797 17.81 -18.09 4.58
C SER A 797 18.82 -18.07 3.43
N ALA A 798 18.34 -18.51 2.28
CA ALA A 798 19.03 -18.41 1.01
C ALA A 798 18.15 -17.61 0.03
N GLU A 799 18.77 -16.73 -0.73
CA GLU A 799 18.11 -15.90 -1.76
C GLU A 799 18.93 -15.99 -3.03
N GLY A 800 18.26 -16.21 -4.15
CA GLY A 800 18.86 -16.20 -5.47
C GLY A 800 18.20 -15.17 -6.35
N THR A 801 18.99 -14.40 -7.11
CA THR A 801 18.50 -13.49 -8.14
C THR A 801 19.06 -13.87 -9.50
N TYR A 802 18.25 -13.69 -10.51
CA TYR A 802 18.59 -13.89 -11.91
C TYR A 802 18.18 -12.68 -12.73
N ASP A 803 19.08 -12.21 -13.59
CA ASP A 803 18.76 -11.26 -14.64
C ASP A 803 19.46 -11.64 -15.95
N ASN A 804 18.91 -11.18 -17.07
CA ASN A 804 19.57 -11.26 -18.37
C ASN A 804 20.02 -9.86 -18.78
N TRP A 805 21.32 -9.68 -18.99
CA TRP A 805 21.88 -8.45 -19.53
C TRP A 805 22.81 -8.75 -20.68
N ASN A 806 22.68 -8.01 -21.78
CA ASN A 806 23.54 -8.14 -22.95
C ASN A 806 23.65 -9.59 -23.45
N ALA A 807 22.50 -10.28 -23.52
CA ALA A 807 22.35 -11.70 -23.84
C ALA A 807 23.12 -12.67 -22.92
N LYS A 808 23.60 -12.21 -21.76
CA LYS A 808 24.26 -13.06 -20.75
C LYS A 808 23.37 -13.23 -19.53
N ASN A 809 23.41 -14.44 -18.96
CA ASN A 809 22.66 -14.80 -17.76
C ASN A 809 23.51 -14.52 -16.53
N HIS A 810 22.97 -13.74 -15.58
CA HIS A 810 23.65 -13.41 -14.34
C HIS A 810 22.90 -14.01 -13.17
N TYR A 811 23.59 -14.79 -12.36
CA TYR A 811 23.06 -15.40 -11.13
C TYR A 811 23.81 -14.84 -9.92
N ARG A 812 23.08 -14.52 -8.84
CA ARG A 812 23.65 -14.08 -7.56
C ARG A 812 22.95 -14.77 -6.42
N TYR A 813 23.70 -15.10 -5.39
CA TYR A 813 23.21 -15.84 -4.25
C TYR A 813 23.57 -15.11 -2.96
N PHE A 814 22.62 -15.01 -2.05
CA PHE A 814 22.78 -14.46 -0.71
C PHE A 814 22.43 -15.53 0.31
N SER A 815 23.09 -15.49 1.45
CA SER A 815 22.76 -16.35 2.59
C SER A 815 22.86 -15.55 3.87
N ASP A 816 21.87 -15.74 4.75
CA ASP A 816 21.85 -15.20 6.11
C ASP A 816 21.58 -16.32 7.09
N ALA A 817 22.10 -16.20 8.30
CA ALA A 817 21.81 -17.11 9.41
C ALA A 817 21.59 -16.33 10.69
N GLY A 818 20.74 -16.84 11.56
CA GLY A 818 20.47 -16.25 12.86
C GLY A 818 20.22 -17.31 13.91
N ILE A 819 20.64 -17.01 15.13
CA ILE A 819 20.42 -17.85 16.31
C ILE A 819 19.75 -16.95 17.35
N GLN A 820 18.60 -17.34 17.85
CA GLN A 820 17.91 -16.66 18.93
C GLN A 820 17.73 -17.63 20.10
N TYR A 821 18.14 -17.20 21.27
CA TYR A 821 17.90 -17.91 22.50
C TYR A 821 17.08 -17.04 23.45
N SER A 822 15.90 -17.52 23.84
CA SER A 822 14.97 -16.79 24.71
C SER A 822 14.94 -17.39 26.10
N PHE A 823 15.23 -16.55 27.10
CA PHE A 823 15.25 -16.96 28.50
C PHE A 823 14.34 -16.02 29.32
N ARG A 824 13.18 -16.49 29.73
CA ARG A 824 12.16 -15.69 30.43
C ARG A 824 11.83 -14.40 29.69
N LYS A 825 12.26 -13.24 30.25
CA LYS A 825 12.02 -11.89 29.70
C LYS A 825 13.19 -11.35 28.86
N VAL A 826 14.24 -12.17 28.67
CA VAL A 826 15.45 -11.78 27.93
C VAL A 826 15.60 -12.69 26.73
N SER A 827 15.94 -12.15 25.58
CA SER A 827 16.37 -12.93 24.43
C SER A 827 17.70 -12.41 23.87
N LEU A 828 18.57 -13.36 23.52
CA LEU A 828 19.83 -13.13 22.83
C LEU A 828 19.65 -13.52 21.37
N GLU A 829 19.99 -12.64 20.45
CA GLU A 829 19.87 -12.85 19.02
C GLU A 829 21.20 -12.56 18.34
N LEU A 830 21.79 -13.55 17.69
CA LEU A 830 22.99 -13.42 16.88
C LEU A 830 22.59 -13.52 15.41
N GLU A 831 22.83 -12.48 14.64
CA GLU A 831 22.52 -12.41 13.21
C GLU A 831 23.79 -12.33 12.40
N GLY A 832 23.93 -13.17 11.38
CA GLY A 832 24.95 -13.08 10.34
C GLY A 832 24.28 -12.80 9.00
N ASN A 833 24.60 -11.66 8.38
CA ASN A 833 24.04 -11.23 7.11
C ASN A 833 25.09 -11.27 6.01
N ASN A 834 24.64 -11.56 4.77
CA ASN A 834 25.48 -11.64 3.57
C ASN A 834 26.71 -12.55 3.77
N LEU A 835 26.48 -13.76 4.28
CA LEU A 835 27.57 -14.72 4.63
C LEU A 835 28.43 -15.09 3.42
N LEU A 836 27.84 -15.08 2.22
CA LEU A 836 28.55 -15.31 0.95
C LEU A 836 29.36 -14.09 0.49
N ASN A 837 29.29 -12.97 1.21
CA ASN A 837 30.02 -11.74 0.94
C ASN A 837 29.85 -11.19 -0.49
N GLN A 838 28.61 -11.20 -0.99
CA GLN A 838 28.29 -10.56 -2.27
C GLN A 838 28.57 -9.06 -2.18
N LYS A 839 29.36 -8.55 -3.14
CA LYS A 839 29.83 -7.15 -3.12
C LYS A 839 28.97 -6.22 -3.95
N LYS A 840 28.27 -6.74 -4.96
CA LYS A 840 27.48 -5.95 -5.91
C LYS A 840 26.12 -6.61 -6.16
N TYR A 841 25.11 -5.76 -6.31
CA TYR A 841 23.82 -6.12 -6.87
C TYR A 841 23.66 -5.40 -8.21
N VAL A 842 23.16 -6.10 -9.20
CA VAL A 842 22.95 -5.55 -10.54
C VAL A 842 21.48 -5.64 -10.86
N MET A 843 20.94 -4.58 -11.44
CA MET A 843 19.59 -4.48 -11.93
C MET A 843 19.61 -3.92 -13.35
N ASN A 844 18.85 -4.55 -14.22
CA ASN A 844 18.69 -4.08 -15.60
C ASN A 844 17.24 -3.64 -15.79
N ARG A 845 17.05 -2.52 -16.46
CA ARG A 845 15.74 -1.94 -16.71
C ARG A 845 15.69 -1.37 -18.12
N ASN A 846 14.64 -1.65 -18.85
CA ASN A 846 14.27 -0.91 -20.03
C ASN A 846 13.11 0.03 -19.68
N ASP A 847 13.26 1.27 -20.04
CA ASP A 847 12.24 2.29 -19.93
C ASP A 847 12.09 2.99 -21.28
N ASN A 848 10.96 2.76 -21.94
CA ASN A 848 10.66 3.41 -23.21
C ASN A 848 11.75 3.26 -24.32
N MET A 849 12.37 2.11 -24.45
CA MET A 849 13.53 1.77 -25.30
C MET A 849 14.89 2.20 -24.72
N ASP A 850 14.91 3.06 -23.72
CA ASP A 850 16.16 3.41 -23.05
C ASP A 850 16.59 2.24 -22.15
N MET A 851 17.88 1.90 -22.22
CA MET A 851 18.45 0.78 -21.46
C MET A 851 19.26 1.30 -20.28
N TYR A 852 19.05 0.72 -19.13
CA TYR A 852 19.76 1.04 -17.90
C TYR A 852 20.37 -0.21 -17.30
N HIS A 853 21.68 -0.19 -17.10
CA HIS A 853 22.41 -1.18 -16.32
C HIS A 853 22.91 -0.52 -15.05
N LEU A 854 22.44 -0.99 -13.91
CA LEU A 854 22.64 -0.37 -12.60
C LEU A 854 23.39 -1.36 -11.71
N GLU A 855 24.57 -1.01 -11.24
CA GLU A 855 25.32 -1.77 -10.25
C GLU A 855 25.30 -1.01 -8.93
N TYR A 856 24.98 -1.69 -7.85
CA TYR A 856 24.97 -1.14 -6.50
C TYR A 856 25.99 -1.84 -5.63
N ALA A 857 26.76 -1.08 -4.89
CA ALA A 857 27.60 -1.64 -3.85
C ALA A 857 26.75 -2.21 -2.74
N LEU A 858 27.06 -3.42 -2.29
CA LEU A 858 26.37 -4.09 -1.21
C LEU A 858 27.16 -3.97 0.10
N ARG A 859 26.45 -4.01 1.20
CA ARG A 859 27.04 -4.15 2.53
C ARG A 859 27.81 -5.47 2.60
N PRO A 860 29.07 -5.48 3.07
CA PRO A 860 29.80 -6.69 3.29
C PRO A 860 29.13 -7.60 4.33
N ARG A 861 29.64 -8.82 4.45
CA ARG A 861 29.23 -9.72 5.53
C ARG A 861 29.38 -9.03 6.89
N ASN A 862 28.41 -9.27 7.74
CA ASN A 862 28.37 -8.66 9.05
C ASN A 862 27.74 -9.61 10.07
N VAL A 863 28.10 -9.38 11.32
CA VAL A 863 27.57 -10.12 12.45
C VAL A 863 27.08 -9.12 13.50
N LEU A 864 25.88 -9.31 14.00
CA LEU A 864 25.24 -8.45 14.99
C LEU A 864 24.68 -9.31 16.13
N LEU A 865 25.06 -9.01 17.35
CA LEU A 865 24.49 -9.58 18.56
C LEU A 865 23.50 -8.56 19.15
N LYS A 866 22.25 -8.98 19.37
CA LYS A 866 21.20 -8.17 20.00
C LYS A 866 20.74 -8.82 21.31
N VAL A 867 20.58 -8.01 22.33
CA VAL A 867 19.98 -8.39 23.60
C VAL A 867 18.66 -7.68 23.73
N ARG A 868 17.58 -8.41 23.89
CA ARG A 868 16.24 -7.86 24.04
C ARG A 868 15.69 -8.14 25.42
N PHE A 869 15.02 -7.15 25.97
CA PHE A 869 14.34 -7.21 27.25
C PHE A 869 12.86 -6.87 27.06
N ASN A 870 11.96 -7.74 27.51
CA ASN A 870 10.53 -7.48 27.56
C ASN A 870 10.10 -7.40 29.03
N VAL A 871 9.75 -6.22 29.50
CA VAL A 871 9.21 -5.99 30.82
C VAL A 871 7.71 -5.80 30.68
N LEU A 872 6.95 -6.79 31.13
CA LEU A 872 5.49 -6.73 31.26
C LEU A 872 5.11 -6.29 32.67
#